data_5f7116678eca93b550e064ec63ddbab7
#
_entry.id   5f7116678eca93b550e064ec63ddbab7
#
_cell.length_a   1.000
_cell.length_b   1.000
_cell.length_c   1.000
_cell.angle_alpha   90.00
_cell.angle_beta   90.00
_cell.angle_gamma   90.00
#
_symmetry.space_group_name_H-M   'P 1'
#
loop_
_entity.id
_entity.type
_entity.pdbx_description
1 polymer ?
#
loop_
_entity_poly.entity_id
_entity_poly.type
_entity_poly.pdbx_seq_one_letter_code
_entity_poly.pdbx_strand_id
1 'polypeptide(L)'
;MTAEHQRLHEADTNQQPWRKFGPYLSERQWGTVREDYSAHGDAWNYTTHDLCLGLALWNGQDAMLKEQLFGLSGPEGNHGEDVKEIYYFLDATPTHSYQKLLYKYPHRAFPYEKLVQENKQRDRKEPEYELLDTGIFAENRYFDVFVEYAKASTDDLLIQYTIVNRGPDAATLHVLPQLWFRNTWSWKDNDYRPTLAATPAGPVQVSHRELGELTCYADGAAEWLFCDNNTNTERLYGTPSPEQFFKDGINSYLIGQQHDAVNPARIGTKAAAHYSFTLAAGATQQVRLRLGPAGLAQPFVDFEEIIQQRQAEADAFYAEIQCGIADADARLVQRQAFAGMLWSKQFYHYNVARWLAGDPAQPAPPPERLQGRNADWKSLDNTDIISMPDTWEYPWYAAWDLAFHCIPLAQLDPEFAKNQLRLLCLDWYMHPNGQLPAYEWRFGDVNPPVHAWAAFRVFKMDQKRRGDAGDVAFLQTVFHRLLLNFTWWVNRKDRDGRNIFEGGFLGLDNIGVFDRSAPLPFGGYLEQADGTAWVAMFALNMMRIALELSQTNPVYQDMASKFFEHFLYIAEAMTNVGNTALDLWDDEDEFYYDALNTPDGGHELLKVRTMVGLIPLFAYELADDAPPASGFAGIALAGARQGRYPPAQPAARPPHEAPASQNVG
;
A
#
# COMPACT_ATOMS: atom_id res chain seq x y z
N MET A 1 -3.36 -23.52 -19.81
CA MET A 1 -3.76 -23.20 -18.40
C MET A 1 -2.76 -23.89 -17.49
N THR A 2 -1.96 -23.13 -16.75
CA THR A 2 -0.96 -23.64 -15.80
C THR A 2 -1.60 -24.01 -14.47
N ALA A 3 -0.86 -24.69 -13.59
CA ALA A 3 -1.32 -25.00 -12.23
C ALA A 3 -1.67 -23.74 -11.42
N GLU A 4 -0.95 -22.64 -11.63
CA GLU A 4 -1.25 -21.36 -10.96
C GLU A 4 -2.56 -20.74 -11.46
N HIS A 5 -2.87 -20.83 -12.75
CA HIS A 5 -4.18 -20.41 -13.26
C HIS A 5 -5.33 -21.24 -12.67
N GLN A 6 -5.10 -22.53 -12.42
CA GLN A 6 -6.10 -23.37 -11.77
C GLN A 6 -6.33 -22.91 -10.32
N ARG A 7 -5.26 -22.61 -9.55
CA ARG A 7 -5.38 -22.08 -8.18
C ARG A 7 -6.07 -20.72 -8.12
N LEU A 8 -5.79 -19.85 -9.09
CA LEU A 8 -6.52 -18.58 -9.21
C LEU A 8 -8.00 -18.83 -9.38
N HIS A 9 -8.39 -19.72 -10.31
CA HIS A 9 -9.78 -20.06 -10.52
C HIS A 9 -10.45 -20.65 -9.27
N GLU A 10 -9.77 -21.56 -8.57
CA GLU A 10 -10.27 -22.14 -7.32
C GLU A 10 -10.45 -21.09 -6.21
N ALA A 11 -9.53 -20.12 -6.12
CA ALA A 11 -9.62 -19.02 -5.18
C ALA A 11 -10.75 -18.04 -5.54
N ASP A 12 -10.89 -17.68 -6.82
CA ASP A 12 -11.90 -16.73 -7.31
C ASP A 12 -13.32 -17.29 -7.20
N THR A 13 -13.47 -18.61 -7.30
CA THR A 13 -14.75 -19.32 -7.17
C THR A 13 -15.03 -19.84 -5.77
N ASN A 14 -14.20 -19.48 -4.79
CA ASN A 14 -14.27 -19.93 -3.40
C ASN A 14 -14.28 -21.47 -3.22
N GLN A 15 -13.67 -22.20 -4.13
CA GLN A 15 -13.52 -23.66 -4.02
C GLN A 15 -12.39 -24.03 -3.07
N GLN A 16 -11.28 -23.28 -3.12
CA GLN A 16 -10.11 -23.44 -2.24
C GLN A 16 -9.54 -22.06 -1.86
N PRO A 17 -9.26 -21.80 -0.58
CA PRO A 17 -8.77 -20.50 -0.11
C PRO A 17 -7.25 -20.36 -0.30
N TRP A 18 -6.75 -20.47 -1.54
CA TRP A 18 -5.32 -20.40 -1.82
C TRP A 18 -4.67 -19.09 -1.36
N ARG A 19 -5.43 -17.99 -1.24
CA ARG A 19 -4.94 -16.69 -0.75
C ARG A 19 -4.97 -16.55 0.78
N LYS A 20 -5.28 -17.63 1.55
CA LYS A 20 -5.37 -17.60 3.02
C LYS A 20 -4.06 -17.14 3.67
N PHE A 21 -2.92 -17.63 3.23
CA PHE A 21 -1.60 -17.20 3.63
C PHE A 21 -0.92 -16.45 2.48
N GLY A 22 -0.27 -15.31 2.80
CA GLY A 22 0.42 -14.50 1.83
C GLY A 22 1.29 -13.44 2.50
N PRO A 23 1.95 -12.57 1.75
CA PRO A 23 2.86 -11.54 2.25
C PRO A 23 2.10 -10.30 2.75
N TYR A 24 1.04 -10.51 3.52
CA TYR A 24 0.10 -9.46 3.88
C TYR A 24 0.56 -8.60 5.05
N LEU A 25 1.58 -9.04 5.79
CA LEU A 25 2.19 -8.29 6.86
C LEU A 25 3.31 -7.42 6.28
N SER A 26 3.17 -6.09 6.35
CA SER A 26 4.28 -5.23 6.01
C SER A 26 5.32 -5.20 7.12
N GLU A 27 6.58 -5.11 6.75
CA GLU A 27 7.70 -5.04 7.64
C GLU A 27 7.61 -3.80 8.53
N ARG A 28 7.16 -2.69 7.97
CA ARG A 28 6.99 -1.44 8.69
C ARG A 28 5.82 -1.46 9.67
N GLN A 29 4.70 -2.07 9.31
CA GLN A 29 3.57 -2.26 10.22
C GLN A 29 3.94 -3.14 11.42
N TRP A 30 4.90 -4.03 11.24
CA TRP A 30 5.42 -4.86 12.31
C TRP A 30 6.23 -4.04 13.33
N GLY A 31 7.07 -3.12 12.89
CA GLY A 31 8.09 -2.50 13.71
C GLY A 31 7.91 -1.06 14.08
N THR A 32 7.37 -0.31 13.21
CA THR A 32 7.23 1.13 13.41
C THR A 32 5.88 1.60 12.93
N VAL A 33 5.09 2.11 13.84
CA VAL A 33 4.07 3.05 13.42
C VAL A 33 4.79 4.37 13.23
N ARG A 34 4.62 4.97 12.07
CA ARG A 34 5.06 6.32 11.80
C ARG A 34 4.72 7.22 12.98
N GLU A 35 5.58 8.15 13.28
CA GLU A 35 5.38 9.19 14.30
C GLU A 35 4.03 9.89 14.17
N ASP A 36 3.52 9.98 12.96
CA ASP A 36 2.21 10.51 12.62
C ASP A 36 1.03 9.74 13.23
N TYR A 37 1.19 8.44 13.47
CA TYR A 37 0.16 7.58 14.07
C TYR A 37 0.34 7.39 15.58
N SER A 38 1.52 7.68 16.10
CA SER A 38 1.86 7.47 17.48
C SER A 38 2.77 8.59 17.96
N ALA A 39 2.21 9.57 18.65
CA ALA A 39 2.98 10.63 19.30
C ALA A 39 4.01 10.10 20.33
N HIS A 40 4.01 8.81 20.62
CA HIS A 40 4.82 8.16 21.64
C HIS A 40 5.54 6.88 21.16
N GLY A 41 5.66 6.65 19.84
CA GLY A 41 6.41 5.51 19.27
C GLY A 41 5.77 4.14 19.55
N ASP A 42 4.47 4.05 19.81
CA ASP A 42 3.78 2.79 20.06
C ASP A 42 3.41 2.08 18.75
N ALA A 43 4.42 1.52 18.15
CA ALA A 43 4.35 0.85 16.86
C ALA A 43 3.64 -0.51 16.87
N TRP A 44 3.50 -1.12 18.04
CA TRP A 44 3.19 -2.54 18.17
C TRP A 44 1.70 -2.87 18.15
N ASN A 45 0.82 -1.90 18.14
CA ASN A 45 -0.63 -2.11 18.24
C ASN A 45 -1.37 -2.19 16.91
N TYR A 46 -0.67 -2.11 15.76
CA TYR A 46 -1.28 -1.99 14.44
C TYR A 46 -1.15 -3.22 13.53
N THR A 47 -0.64 -4.34 14.04
CA THR A 47 -0.52 -5.58 13.25
C THR A 47 -1.83 -6.37 13.25
N THR A 48 -2.21 -6.91 12.09
CA THR A 48 -3.59 -7.23 11.78
C THR A 48 -3.87 -8.66 11.31
N HIS A 49 -2.91 -9.59 11.44
CA HIS A 49 -3.16 -10.99 11.05
C HIS A 49 -3.30 -11.87 12.27
N ASP A 50 -4.24 -12.84 12.18
CA ASP A 50 -4.47 -13.79 13.27
C ASP A 50 -3.20 -14.57 13.62
N LEU A 51 -2.49 -15.07 12.61
CA LEU A 51 -1.20 -15.75 12.78
C LEU A 51 -0.18 -15.16 11.80
N CYS A 52 0.93 -14.70 12.34
CA CYS A 52 2.05 -14.14 11.59
C CYS A 52 3.26 -15.08 11.61
N LEU A 53 3.97 -15.10 10.50
CA LEU A 53 5.24 -15.78 10.31
C LEU A 53 6.30 -14.74 9.97
N GLY A 54 7.44 -14.76 10.66
CA GLY A 54 8.55 -13.87 10.40
C GLY A 54 9.88 -14.52 10.63
N LEU A 55 10.94 -13.81 10.31
CA LEU A 55 12.31 -14.20 10.55
C LEU A 55 13.00 -13.14 11.38
N ALA A 56 13.66 -13.54 12.45
CA ALA A 56 14.59 -12.69 13.17
C ALA A 56 16.01 -13.19 13.00
N LEU A 57 16.96 -12.25 12.97
CA LEU A 57 18.38 -12.53 12.81
C LEU A 57 19.20 -11.78 13.86
N TRP A 58 20.34 -12.37 14.25
CA TRP A 58 21.33 -11.69 15.08
C TRP A 58 22.73 -12.17 14.74
N ASN A 59 23.61 -11.23 14.40
CA ASN A 59 25.01 -11.47 14.02
C ASN A 59 25.96 -11.53 15.23
N GLY A 60 25.46 -11.48 16.46
CA GLY A 60 26.27 -11.45 17.68
C GLY A 60 26.85 -10.08 17.99
N GLN A 61 26.61 -9.05 17.21
CA GLN A 61 27.16 -7.70 17.35
C GLN A 61 26.11 -6.60 17.42
N ASP A 62 24.94 -6.80 16.81
CA ASP A 62 23.86 -5.85 16.88
C ASP A 62 23.36 -5.66 18.31
N ALA A 63 22.99 -4.43 18.65
CA ALA A 63 22.45 -4.09 19.95
C ALA A 63 21.04 -4.62 20.18
N MET A 64 20.35 -5.07 19.12
CA MET A 64 19.00 -5.60 19.16
C MET A 64 18.85 -6.78 18.19
N LEU A 65 17.89 -7.65 18.50
CA LEU A 65 17.46 -8.71 17.60
C LEU A 65 16.80 -8.07 16.38
N LYS A 66 17.26 -8.40 15.17
CA LYS A 66 16.68 -7.97 13.93
C LYS A 66 15.39 -8.77 13.66
N GLU A 67 14.34 -8.43 14.35
CA GLU A 67 13.01 -9.06 14.18
C GLU A 67 12.30 -8.56 12.93
N GLN A 68 12.65 -7.37 12.49
CA GLN A 68 12.25 -6.78 11.22
C GLN A 68 13.41 -6.91 10.25
N LEU A 69 13.13 -7.46 9.10
CA LEU A 69 14.15 -7.59 8.08
C LEU A 69 14.51 -6.27 7.40
N PHE A 70 13.65 -5.25 7.53
CA PHE A 70 13.71 -4.06 6.68
C PHE A 70 13.88 -2.75 7.46
N GLY A 71 14.56 -2.84 8.60
CA GLY A 71 15.03 -1.68 9.32
C GLY A 71 14.07 -1.06 10.32
N LEU A 72 14.52 -0.02 10.97
CA LEU A 72 13.77 0.80 11.90
C LEU A 72 13.74 2.22 11.36
N SER A 73 12.57 2.86 11.30
CA SER A 73 12.52 4.30 11.07
C SER A 73 12.97 5.04 12.31
N GLY A 74 13.85 6.01 12.14
CA GLY A 74 14.26 6.91 13.22
C GLY A 74 13.32 8.10 13.37
N PRO A 75 13.45 8.87 14.48
CA PRO A 75 12.68 10.10 14.67
C PRO A 75 13.03 11.23 13.69
N GLU A 76 14.11 11.08 12.95
CA GLU A 76 14.50 11.96 11.83
C GLU A 76 13.82 11.61 10.54
N GLY A 77 13.09 10.49 10.53
CA GLY A 77 12.48 9.91 9.36
C GLY A 77 11.59 10.86 8.61
N ASN A 78 12.09 11.34 7.49
CA ASN A 78 11.27 11.97 6.49
C ASN A 78 10.68 10.85 5.65
N HIS A 79 9.47 10.39 5.99
CA HIS A 79 8.80 9.24 5.37
C HIS A 79 9.37 7.84 5.71
N GLY A 80 10.22 7.73 6.73
CA GLY A 80 10.81 6.45 7.16
C GLY A 80 11.92 5.93 6.26
N GLU A 81 12.59 6.81 5.58
CA GLU A 81 13.66 6.52 4.63
C GLU A 81 15.03 6.35 5.28
N ASP A 82 15.19 6.72 6.55
CA ASP A 82 16.49 6.93 7.18
C ASP A 82 17.26 5.65 7.45
N VAL A 83 16.57 4.53 7.61
CA VAL A 83 17.23 3.25 7.83
C VAL A 83 16.76 2.25 6.81
N LYS A 84 17.37 2.27 5.64
CA LYS A 84 17.10 1.35 4.55
C LYS A 84 17.91 0.07 4.69
N GLU A 85 17.26 -1.04 4.46
CA GLU A 85 17.86 -2.37 4.44
C GLU A 85 18.10 -2.80 2.99
N ILE A 86 18.98 -3.77 2.77
CA ILE A 86 19.24 -4.32 1.43
C ILE A 86 18.50 -5.63 1.26
N TYR A 87 17.39 -5.58 0.56
CA TYR A 87 16.56 -6.76 0.25
C TYR A 87 16.03 -6.72 -1.18
N TYR A 88 15.59 -7.87 -1.68
CA TYR A 88 15.06 -8.02 -3.02
C TYR A 88 13.92 -9.03 -3.04
N PHE A 89 12.79 -8.66 -3.60
CA PHE A 89 11.74 -9.61 -3.95
C PHE A 89 12.10 -10.30 -5.26
N LEU A 90 12.45 -11.57 -5.19
CA LEU A 90 12.97 -12.30 -6.35
C LEU A 90 11.87 -12.99 -7.14
N ASP A 91 10.83 -13.48 -6.46
CA ASP A 91 9.74 -14.22 -7.08
C ASP A 91 8.46 -14.20 -6.23
N ALA A 92 7.32 -14.26 -6.87
CA ALA A 92 6.03 -14.53 -6.25
C ALA A 92 5.01 -14.98 -7.28
N THR A 93 4.08 -15.86 -6.89
CA THR A 93 2.90 -16.19 -7.68
C THR A 93 1.66 -15.48 -7.13
N PRO A 94 0.62 -15.22 -7.95
CA PRO A 94 -0.57 -14.48 -7.53
C PRO A 94 -1.34 -15.09 -6.35
N THR A 95 -1.36 -16.43 -6.22
CA THR A 95 -1.98 -17.12 -5.09
C THR A 95 -1.03 -17.33 -3.91
N HIS A 96 0.21 -16.80 -4.03
CA HIS A 96 1.27 -17.03 -3.05
C HIS A 96 1.58 -18.51 -2.83
N SER A 97 1.37 -19.35 -3.87
CA SER A 97 1.74 -20.76 -3.84
C SER A 97 3.26 -20.96 -3.83
N TYR A 98 4.01 -20.00 -4.37
CA TYR A 98 5.46 -19.87 -4.28
C TYR A 98 5.87 -18.41 -4.12
N GLN A 99 6.85 -18.16 -3.26
CA GLN A 99 7.43 -16.83 -3.04
C GLN A 99 8.90 -16.96 -2.68
N LYS A 100 9.70 -15.95 -3.07
CA LYS A 100 11.13 -15.90 -2.76
C LYS A 100 11.60 -14.47 -2.58
N LEU A 101 12.38 -14.24 -1.51
CA LEU A 101 13.08 -12.98 -1.27
C LEU A 101 14.54 -13.24 -0.89
N LEU A 102 15.37 -12.21 -1.03
CA LEU A 102 16.75 -12.17 -0.56
C LEU A 102 16.90 -10.98 0.38
N TYR A 103 17.49 -11.22 1.54
CA TYR A 103 17.94 -10.19 2.46
C TYR A 103 19.46 -10.27 2.67
N LYS A 104 20.14 -9.12 2.68
CA LYS A 104 21.58 -9.03 2.92
C LYS A 104 21.85 -8.51 4.32
N TYR A 105 22.34 -9.38 5.20
CA TYR A 105 22.55 -9.06 6.60
C TYR A 105 24.04 -8.92 6.92
N PRO A 106 24.51 -7.76 7.43
CA PRO A 106 25.94 -7.53 7.71
C PRO A 106 26.48 -8.45 8.82
N HIS A 107 27.79 -8.74 8.76
CA HIS A 107 28.52 -9.42 9.87
C HIS A 107 28.78 -8.49 11.05
N ARG A 108 28.81 -7.17 10.83
CA ARG A 108 29.09 -6.15 11.83
C ARG A 108 27.80 -5.56 12.38
N ALA A 109 27.93 -4.87 13.53
CA ALA A 109 26.79 -4.13 14.09
C ALA A 109 26.23 -3.14 13.06
N PHE A 110 24.90 -3.13 12.93
CA PHE A 110 24.21 -2.25 12.00
C PHE A 110 24.38 -0.78 12.43
N PRO A 111 24.75 0.14 11.53
CA PRO A 111 25.22 1.48 11.88
C PRO A 111 24.06 2.48 12.10
N TYR A 112 23.04 2.16 12.91
CA TYR A 112 21.86 2.99 13.14
C TYR A 112 22.21 4.44 13.56
N GLU A 113 23.01 4.58 14.62
CA GLU A 113 23.38 5.90 15.12
C GLU A 113 24.16 6.73 14.10
N LYS A 114 25.02 6.09 13.31
CA LYS A 114 25.81 6.78 12.30
C LYS A 114 24.95 7.33 11.19
N LEU A 115 23.99 6.53 10.69
CA LEU A 115 23.03 6.94 9.66
C LEU A 115 22.24 8.17 10.12
N VAL A 116 21.69 8.12 11.32
CA VAL A 116 20.91 9.20 11.92
C VAL A 116 21.77 10.48 12.12
N GLN A 117 22.99 10.35 12.68
CA GLN A 117 23.83 11.50 12.97
C GLN A 117 24.37 12.18 11.71
N GLU A 118 24.77 11.43 10.70
CA GLU A 118 25.26 11.97 9.43
C GLU A 118 24.13 12.73 8.70
N ASN A 119 22.94 12.14 8.61
CA ASN A 119 21.80 12.78 7.92
C ASN A 119 21.31 14.04 8.65
N LYS A 120 21.34 14.08 9.98
CA LYS A 120 21.04 15.30 10.76
C LYS A 120 21.97 16.48 10.46
N GLN A 121 23.20 16.21 10.02
CA GLN A 121 24.19 17.25 9.75
C GLN A 121 24.15 17.75 8.30
N ARG A 122 23.48 17.01 7.41
CA ARG A 122 23.36 17.33 5.99
C ARG A 122 22.26 18.35 5.74
N ASP A 123 22.52 19.25 4.81
CA ASP A 123 21.51 20.20 4.32
C ASP A 123 20.82 19.66 3.05
N ARG A 124 19.82 20.40 2.57
CA ARG A 124 19.06 20.01 1.36
C ARG A 124 19.87 20.01 0.05
N LYS A 125 21.12 20.40 0.07
CA LYS A 125 22.01 20.43 -1.08
C LYS A 125 22.96 19.23 -1.12
N GLU A 126 23.08 18.50 -0.02
CA GLU A 126 23.91 17.32 0.10
C GLU A 126 23.04 16.07 -0.13
N PRO A 127 23.56 15.05 -0.84
CA PRO A 127 22.86 13.78 -0.97
C PRO A 127 22.65 13.14 0.40
N GLU A 128 21.58 12.38 0.56
CA GLU A 128 21.34 11.57 1.74
C GLU A 128 22.49 10.59 1.97
N TYR A 129 22.84 10.37 3.25
CA TYR A 129 23.85 9.38 3.63
C TYR A 129 23.20 8.00 3.73
N GLU A 130 23.49 7.14 2.78
CA GLU A 130 22.87 5.85 2.63
C GLU A 130 23.63 4.74 3.37
N LEU A 131 22.95 3.60 3.59
CA LEU A 131 23.54 2.43 4.22
C LEU A 131 24.85 1.96 3.53
N LEU A 132 24.90 2.04 2.20
CA LEU A 132 26.10 1.68 1.42
C LEU A 132 27.29 2.60 1.69
N ASP A 133 27.05 3.88 1.98
CA ASP A 133 28.08 4.86 2.28
C ASP A 133 28.80 4.58 3.61
N THR A 134 28.15 3.83 4.50
CA THR A 134 28.75 3.42 5.78
C THR A 134 29.92 2.45 5.63
N GLY A 135 30.03 1.77 4.47
CA GLY A 135 30.99 0.69 4.22
C GLY A 135 30.67 -0.60 4.97
N ILE A 136 29.44 -0.78 5.48
CA ILE A 136 29.05 -1.96 6.29
C ILE A 136 29.19 -3.28 5.52
N PHE A 137 29.06 -3.25 4.20
CA PHE A 137 29.21 -4.40 3.30
C PHE A 137 30.62 -4.54 2.69
N ALA A 138 31.58 -3.73 3.12
CA ALA A 138 32.95 -3.80 2.60
C ALA A 138 33.55 -5.21 2.76
N GLU A 139 34.40 -5.62 1.81
CA GLU A 139 35.03 -6.96 1.75
C GLU A 139 33.97 -8.11 1.70
N ASN A 140 32.77 -7.86 1.23
CA ASN A 140 31.62 -8.82 1.21
C ASN A 140 31.32 -9.41 2.60
N ARG A 141 31.52 -8.68 3.69
CA ARG A 141 31.26 -9.13 5.06
C ARG A 141 29.79 -9.08 5.41
N TYR A 142 29.02 -9.97 4.77
CA TYR A 142 27.57 -10.11 4.98
C TYR A 142 27.13 -11.56 4.71
N PHE A 143 25.93 -11.86 5.16
CA PHE A 143 25.18 -13.05 4.78
C PHE A 143 24.16 -12.71 3.70
N ASP A 144 24.06 -13.54 2.65
CA ASP A 144 22.84 -13.62 1.85
C ASP A 144 21.87 -14.58 2.55
N VAL A 145 20.67 -14.11 2.84
CA VAL A 145 19.61 -14.89 3.45
C VAL A 145 18.46 -14.98 2.45
N PHE A 146 18.38 -16.09 1.74
CA PHE A 146 17.24 -16.39 0.87
C PHE A 146 16.13 -16.99 1.70
N VAL A 147 14.91 -16.49 1.50
CA VAL A 147 13.69 -17.02 2.13
C VAL A 147 12.74 -17.48 1.03
N GLU A 148 12.33 -18.74 1.09
CA GLU A 148 11.41 -19.35 0.16
C GLU A 148 10.19 -19.90 0.90
N TYR A 149 9.01 -19.56 0.37
CA TYR A 149 7.74 -20.11 0.84
C TYR A 149 7.10 -20.93 -0.29
N ALA A 150 6.61 -22.13 0.04
CA ALA A 150 5.90 -22.98 -0.89
C ALA A 150 4.69 -23.62 -0.21
N LYS A 151 3.51 -23.57 -0.83
CA LYS A 151 2.31 -24.21 -0.31
C LYS A 151 2.18 -25.63 -0.84
N ALA A 152 2.16 -26.63 0.04
CA ALA A 152 1.70 -27.95 -0.32
C ALA A 152 0.18 -27.96 -0.56
N SER A 153 -0.57 -27.27 0.31
CA SER A 153 -2.00 -27.01 0.20
C SER A 153 -2.35 -25.65 0.81
N THR A 154 -3.63 -25.33 0.92
CA THR A 154 -4.10 -24.07 1.51
C THR A 154 -3.74 -23.89 2.99
N ASP A 155 -3.53 -25.01 3.71
CA ASP A 155 -3.23 -25.05 5.13
C ASP A 155 -1.89 -25.76 5.43
N ASP A 156 -1.02 -25.88 4.44
CA ASP A 156 0.28 -26.55 4.56
C ASP A 156 1.36 -25.74 3.85
N LEU A 157 2.15 -25.02 4.62
CA LEU A 157 3.17 -24.06 4.17
C LEU A 157 4.56 -24.55 4.54
N LEU A 158 5.43 -24.66 3.54
CA LEU A 158 6.84 -24.97 3.68
C LEU A 158 7.65 -23.67 3.63
N ILE A 159 8.62 -23.54 4.51
CA ILE A 159 9.47 -22.36 4.63
C ILE A 159 10.94 -22.80 4.64
N GLN A 160 11.72 -22.30 3.71
CA GLN A 160 13.15 -22.59 3.61
C GLN A 160 13.96 -21.31 3.72
N TYR A 161 14.91 -21.31 4.64
CA TYR A 161 15.94 -20.27 4.74
C TYR A 161 17.25 -20.85 4.26
N THR A 162 17.85 -20.24 3.23
CA THR A 162 19.20 -20.60 2.73
C THR A 162 20.15 -19.45 3.03
N ILE A 163 21.07 -19.67 3.95
CA ILE A 163 22.01 -18.67 4.44
C ILE A 163 23.39 -18.94 3.83
N VAL A 164 23.97 -17.95 3.18
CA VAL A 164 25.29 -18.03 2.57
C VAL A 164 26.21 -16.97 3.19
N ASN A 165 27.32 -17.37 3.80
CA ASN A 165 28.34 -16.44 4.24
C ASN A 165 29.14 -15.96 3.02
N ARG A 166 29.01 -14.68 2.66
CA ARG A 166 29.75 -14.06 1.53
C ARG A 166 31.10 -13.53 1.93
N GLY A 167 31.37 -13.40 3.24
CA GLY A 167 32.61 -12.86 3.77
C GLY A 167 33.78 -13.79 3.64
N PRO A 168 35.01 -13.23 3.79
CA PRO A 168 36.28 -13.98 3.71
C PRO A 168 36.57 -14.81 4.95
N ASP A 169 35.88 -14.55 6.07
CA ASP A 169 36.08 -15.19 7.36
C ASP A 169 34.88 -15.95 7.86
N ALA A 170 35.10 -16.84 8.84
CA ALA A 170 33.98 -17.46 9.54
C ALA A 170 33.18 -16.41 10.34
N ALA A 171 31.86 -16.50 10.31
CA ALA A 171 30.98 -15.58 11.02
C ALA A 171 29.83 -16.32 11.68
N THR A 172 29.43 -15.84 12.87
CA THR A 172 28.30 -16.41 13.63
C THR A 172 27.01 -15.72 13.24
N LEU A 173 25.96 -16.51 13.11
CA LEU A 173 24.60 -16.02 12.88
C LEU A 173 23.61 -16.82 13.71
N HIS A 174 22.76 -16.11 14.43
CA HIS A 174 21.56 -16.66 15.03
C HIS A 174 20.38 -16.46 14.09
N VAL A 175 19.62 -17.51 13.84
CA VAL A 175 18.48 -17.55 12.93
C VAL A 175 17.26 -17.96 13.73
N LEU A 176 16.25 -17.10 13.78
CA LEU A 176 15.06 -17.28 14.59
C LEU A 176 13.79 -17.12 13.74
N PRO A 177 13.35 -18.16 13.03
CA PRO A 177 11.99 -18.19 12.52
C PRO A 177 10.98 -18.02 13.65
N GLN A 178 10.01 -17.13 13.48
CA GLN A 178 9.05 -16.75 14.51
C GLN A 178 7.61 -16.98 14.05
N LEU A 179 6.77 -17.34 15.03
CA LEU A 179 5.32 -17.32 14.92
C LEU A 179 4.76 -16.46 16.05
N TRP A 180 3.73 -15.69 15.74
CA TRP A 180 2.99 -14.95 16.76
C TRP A 180 1.55 -14.72 16.33
N PHE A 181 0.68 -14.55 17.32
CA PHE A 181 -0.67 -14.11 17.09
C PHE A 181 -0.79 -12.61 17.30
N ARG A 182 -1.63 -11.97 16.50
CA ARG A 182 -2.02 -10.60 16.73
C ARG A 182 -2.63 -10.44 18.11
N ASN A 183 -2.19 -9.44 18.85
CA ASN A 183 -2.77 -9.12 20.15
C ASN A 183 -4.07 -8.33 19.98
N THR A 184 -5.21 -9.03 19.99
CA THR A 184 -6.56 -8.45 20.05
C THR A 184 -7.19 -8.59 21.44
N TRP A 185 -6.61 -9.39 22.32
CA TRP A 185 -7.11 -9.59 23.68
C TRP A 185 -6.85 -8.39 24.60
N SER A 186 -5.88 -7.53 24.28
CA SER A 186 -5.65 -6.27 25.00
C SER A 186 -6.81 -5.28 24.84
N TRP A 187 -7.58 -5.37 23.76
CA TRP A 187 -8.69 -4.47 23.48
C TRP A 187 -9.93 -4.71 24.34
N LYS A 188 -9.96 -5.83 25.06
CA LYS A 188 -11.08 -6.22 25.94
C LYS A 188 -12.43 -6.39 25.26
N ASP A 189 -12.45 -6.47 23.94
CA ASP A 189 -13.68 -6.76 23.17
C ASP A 189 -14.11 -8.23 23.31
N ASN A 190 -13.13 -9.10 23.51
CA ASN A 190 -13.33 -10.50 23.84
C ASN A 190 -12.14 -11.02 24.67
N ASP A 191 -12.38 -12.06 25.47
CA ASP A 191 -11.36 -12.69 26.32
C ASP A 191 -10.59 -13.81 25.57
N TYR A 192 -10.80 -13.96 24.27
CA TYR A 192 -10.17 -15.02 23.52
C TYR A 192 -8.69 -14.75 23.32
N ARG A 193 -7.85 -15.73 23.71
CA ARG A 193 -6.40 -15.71 23.53
C ARG A 193 -5.96 -17.02 22.86
N PRO A 194 -5.43 -16.97 21.63
CA PRO A 194 -4.89 -18.14 20.96
C PRO A 194 -3.62 -18.63 21.63
N THR A 195 -3.16 -19.84 21.31
CA THR A 195 -1.99 -20.43 21.97
C THR A 195 -1.01 -21.07 21.00
N LEU A 196 0.27 -20.90 21.32
CA LEU A 196 1.41 -21.65 20.79
C LEU A 196 1.97 -22.49 21.95
N ALA A 197 2.04 -23.80 21.81
CA ALA A 197 2.54 -24.67 22.86
C ALA A 197 3.47 -25.76 22.32
N ALA A 198 4.62 -25.95 22.97
CA ALA A 198 5.51 -27.04 22.59
C ALA A 198 4.86 -28.40 22.92
N THR A 199 4.87 -29.32 21.99
CA THR A 199 4.50 -30.70 22.21
C THR A 199 5.65 -31.49 22.85
N PRO A 200 5.37 -32.62 23.55
CA PRO A 200 6.44 -33.47 24.07
C PRO A 200 7.39 -33.99 22.98
N ALA A 201 6.93 -34.11 21.75
CA ALA A 201 7.70 -34.57 20.60
C ALA A 201 8.57 -33.48 19.96
N GLY A 202 8.48 -32.21 20.39
CA GLY A 202 9.29 -31.11 19.94
C GLY A 202 8.59 -30.04 19.06
N PRO A 203 7.70 -30.41 18.15
CA PRO A 203 6.95 -29.41 17.34
C PRO A 203 6.07 -28.51 18.21
N VAL A 204 5.69 -27.34 17.62
CA VAL A 204 4.80 -26.38 18.29
C VAL A 204 3.38 -26.53 17.76
N GLN A 205 2.45 -26.81 18.65
CA GLN A 205 1.02 -26.77 18.35
C GLN A 205 0.55 -25.33 18.30
N VAL A 206 -0.24 -25.02 17.27
CA VAL A 206 -0.82 -23.71 16.97
C VAL A 206 -2.33 -23.87 17.09
N SER A 207 -2.95 -23.23 18.09
CA SER A 207 -4.39 -23.35 18.34
C SER A 207 -5.07 -22.01 18.20
N HIS A 208 -5.98 -21.88 17.24
CA HIS A 208 -6.74 -20.66 16.96
C HIS A 208 -8.18 -21.00 16.56
N ARG A 209 -9.16 -20.25 17.08
CA ARG A 209 -10.60 -20.54 16.88
C ARG A 209 -11.04 -20.53 15.40
N GLU A 210 -10.43 -19.69 14.56
CA GLU A 210 -10.77 -19.53 13.16
C GLU A 210 -9.83 -20.32 12.23
N LEU A 211 -8.53 -20.40 12.58
CA LEU A 211 -7.56 -21.16 11.82
C LEU A 211 -7.60 -22.66 12.13
N GLY A 212 -8.21 -23.05 13.27
CA GLY A 212 -8.20 -24.42 13.77
C GLY A 212 -6.87 -24.81 14.39
N GLU A 213 -6.56 -26.10 14.33
CA GLU A 213 -5.34 -26.70 14.89
C GLU A 213 -4.33 -26.92 13.77
N LEU A 214 -3.16 -26.29 13.89
CA LEU A 214 -2.00 -26.50 13.02
C LEU A 214 -0.80 -26.92 13.87
N THR A 215 0.25 -27.39 13.22
CA THR A 215 1.52 -27.72 13.88
C THR A 215 2.67 -27.10 13.10
N CYS A 216 3.56 -26.42 13.81
CA CYS A 216 4.81 -25.95 13.25
C CYS A 216 5.94 -26.91 13.58
N TYR A 217 6.50 -27.49 12.55
CA TYR A 217 7.65 -28.39 12.60
C TYR A 217 8.91 -27.60 12.26
N ALA A 218 9.99 -27.81 13.01
CA ALA A 218 11.31 -27.24 12.74
C ALA A 218 12.30 -28.37 12.52
N ASP A 219 13.05 -28.33 11.44
CA ASP A 219 14.06 -29.35 11.12
C ASP A 219 15.34 -29.15 11.94
N GLY A 220 15.93 -30.25 12.41
CA GLY A 220 17.15 -30.23 13.21
C GLY A 220 16.95 -29.84 14.68
N ALA A 221 18.03 -29.41 15.33
CA ALA A 221 18.06 -29.12 16.76
C ALA A 221 17.76 -27.64 17.04
N ALA A 222 16.52 -27.23 16.90
CA ALA A 222 16.08 -25.90 17.30
C ALA A 222 15.71 -25.86 18.79
N GLU A 223 16.14 -24.82 19.48
CA GLU A 223 15.60 -24.46 20.79
C GLU A 223 14.37 -23.57 20.59
N TRP A 224 13.20 -24.01 21.09
CA TRP A 224 11.99 -23.18 21.01
C TRP A 224 11.88 -22.25 22.22
N LEU A 225 11.84 -20.96 21.95
CA LEU A 225 11.64 -19.87 22.91
C LEU A 225 10.20 -19.38 22.84
N PHE A 226 9.56 -19.13 23.99
CA PHE A 226 8.17 -18.71 24.07
C PHE A 226 8.03 -17.43 24.88
N CYS A 227 7.18 -16.54 24.44
CA CYS A 227 6.70 -15.38 25.18
C CYS A 227 5.28 -15.02 24.71
N ASP A 228 4.73 -13.94 25.22
CA ASP A 228 3.45 -13.43 24.79
C ASP A 228 3.62 -12.20 23.90
N ASN A 229 2.74 -12.03 22.93
CA ASN A 229 2.71 -10.85 22.10
C ASN A 229 2.03 -9.68 22.81
N ASN A 230 2.41 -9.44 24.07
CA ASN A 230 1.95 -8.34 24.91
C ASN A 230 3.02 -7.24 24.98
N THR A 231 2.57 -5.99 25.00
CA THR A 231 3.47 -4.85 25.20
C THR A 231 4.00 -4.80 26.63
N ASN A 232 5.31 -4.62 26.79
CA ASN A 232 5.95 -4.44 28.08
C ASN A 232 5.73 -3.01 28.59
N THR A 233 4.57 -2.78 29.20
CA THR A 233 4.15 -1.46 29.66
C THR A 233 5.01 -0.94 30.82
N GLU A 234 5.58 -1.82 31.63
CA GLU A 234 6.49 -1.42 32.70
C GLU A 234 7.79 -0.82 32.13
N ARG A 235 8.37 -1.50 31.15
CA ARG A 235 9.59 -1.02 30.47
C ARG A 235 9.37 0.29 29.71
N LEU A 236 8.25 0.42 28.99
CA LEU A 236 8.01 1.54 28.09
C LEU A 236 7.43 2.76 28.81
N TYR A 237 6.55 2.53 29.79
CA TYR A 237 5.74 3.59 30.40
C TYR A 237 5.85 3.65 31.93
N GLY A 238 6.62 2.75 32.56
CA GLY A 238 6.67 2.64 34.02
C GLY A 238 5.36 2.14 34.65
N THR A 239 4.45 1.57 33.86
CA THR A 239 3.15 1.09 34.33
C THR A 239 3.26 -0.43 34.62
N PRO A 240 3.06 -0.88 35.87
CA PRO A 240 3.11 -2.30 36.19
C PRO A 240 2.14 -3.14 35.35
N SER A 241 2.58 -4.29 34.88
CA SER A 241 1.78 -5.26 34.16
C SER A 241 1.60 -6.53 34.99
N PRO A 242 0.43 -7.19 34.94
CA PRO A 242 0.25 -8.51 35.54
C PRO A 242 0.92 -9.64 34.74
N GLU A 243 1.31 -9.37 33.50
CA GLU A 243 1.98 -10.30 32.60
C GLU A 243 3.48 -10.42 32.93
N GLN A 244 4.11 -11.54 32.54
CA GLN A 244 5.51 -11.80 32.86
C GLN A 244 6.40 -11.93 31.61
N PHE A 245 5.86 -12.46 30.52
CA PHE A 245 6.63 -12.76 29.31
C PHE A 245 6.12 -11.92 28.15
N PHE A 246 6.82 -10.84 27.84
CA PHE A 246 6.41 -9.85 26.87
C PHE A 246 7.01 -10.13 25.48
N LYS A 247 6.50 -9.44 24.47
CA LYS A 247 6.96 -9.56 23.08
C LYS A 247 8.45 -9.30 22.86
N ASP A 248 9.09 -8.52 23.72
CA ASP A 248 10.53 -8.25 23.74
C ASP A 248 11.34 -9.30 24.52
N GLY A 249 10.71 -10.32 25.09
CA GLY A 249 11.35 -11.34 25.91
C GLY A 249 12.40 -12.16 25.16
N ILE A 250 12.19 -12.47 23.89
CA ILE A 250 13.17 -13.20 23.06
C ILE A 250 14.43 -12.36 22.83
N ASN A 251 14.28 -11.06 22.58
CA ASN A 251 15.39 -10.12 22.51
C ASN A 251 16.16 -10.05 23.83
N SER A 252 15.44 -9.94 24.95
CA SER A 252 16.03 -9.88 26.29
C SER A 252 16.75 -11.17 26.66
N TYR A 253 16.20 -12.32 26.25
CA TYR A 253 16.84 -13.63 26.43
C TYR A 253 18.17 -13.72 25.67
N LEU A 254 18.14 -13.43 24.37
CA LEU A 254 19.28 -13.69 23.49
C LEU A 254 20.40 -12.64 23.67
N ILE A 255 20.06 -11.37 23.64
CA ILE A 255 21.00 -10.26 23.68
C ILE A 255 21.26 -9.81 25.12
N GLY A 256 20.21 -9.67 25.90
CA GLY A 256 20.30 -9.26 27.31
C GLY A 256 20.72 -10.36 28.27
N GLN A 257 20.86 -11.61 27.81
CA GLN A 257 21.19 -12.78 28.63
C GLN A 257 20.22 -13.00 29.82
N GLN A 258 18.96 -12.50 29.68
CA GLN A 258 17.91 -12.61 30.68
C GLN A 258 17.08 -13.87 30.42
N HIS A 259 17.56 -15.02 30.94
CA HIS A 259 16.95 -16.31 30.64
C HIS A 259 15.55 -16.50 31.22
N ASP A 260 15.15 -15.67 32.18
CA ASP A 260 13.80 -15.60 32.77
C ASP A 260 12.83 -14.72 31.97
N ALA A 261 13.27 -14.07 30.88
CA ALA A 261 12.40 -13.27 30.01
C ALA A 261 11.50 -14.11 29.09
N VAL A 262 11.78 -15.41 28.95
CA VAL A 262 10.99 -16.34 28.14
C VAL A 262 10.27 -17.37 29.04
N ASN A 263 9.11 -17.87 28.57
CA ASN A 263 8.27 -18.76 29.37
C ASN A 263 8.84 -20.19 29.46
N PRO A 264 9.31 -20.64 30.65
CA PRO A 264 9.87 -21.97 30.80
C PRO A 264 8.82 -23.09 30.65
N ALA A 265 7.52 -22.77 30.75
CA ALA A 265 6.45 -23.74 30.49
C ALA A 265 6.27 -24.03 29.00
N ARG A 266 6.99 -23.29 28.10
CA ARG A 266 7.00 -23.46 26.64
C ARG A 266 5.60 -23.32 26.05
N ILE A 267 4.89 -22.31 26.50
CA ILE A 267 3.58 -21.86 25.99
C ILE A 267 3.53 -20.35 25.93
N GLY A 268 2.82 -19.80 24.97
CA GLY A 268 2.63 -18.37 24.81
C GLY A 268 1.82 -18.03 23.58
N THR A 269 1.84 -16.76 23.18
CA THR A 269 1.22 -16.27 21.95
C THR A 269 2.25 -15.84 20.92
N LYS A 270 3.56 -15.93 21.25
CA LYS A 270 4.71 -15.74 20.37
C LYS A 270 5.74 -16.85 20.64
N ALA A 271 6.31 -17.43 19.59
CA ALA A 271 7.33 -18.46 19.68
C ALA A 271 8.39 -18.26 18.61
N ALA A 272 9.65 -18.64 18.92
CA ALA A 272 10.75 -18.63 17.95
C ALA A 272 11.52 -19.94 18.00
N ALA A 273 11.87 -20.48 16.83
CA ALA A 273 12.80 -21.60 16.70
C ALA A 273 14.22 -21.03 16.59
N HIS A 274 15.02 -21.14 17.61
CA HIS A 274 16.37 -20.59 17.68
C HIS A 274 17.41 -21.57 17.16
N TYR A 275 18.15 -21.16 16.15
CA TYR A 275 19.34 -21.83 15.62
C TYR A 275 20.55 -20.92 15.77
N SER A 276 21.71 -21.50 16.05
CA SER A 276 22.98 -20.77 16.08
C SER A 276 24.03 -21.49 15.24
N PHE A 277 24.63 -20.79 14.30
CA PHE A 277 25.62 -21.34 13.38
C PHE A 277 26.87 -20.47 13.35
N THR A 278 28.03 -21.10 13.21
CA THR A 278 29.27 -20.44 12.79
C THR A 278 29.62 -20.94 11.40
N LEU A 279 29.40 -20.10 10.39
CA LEU A 279 29.58 -20.42 8.99
C LEU A 279 30.95 -20.02 8.50
N ALA A 280 31.74 -20.96 7.98
CA ALA A 280 33.00 -20.66 7.31
C ALA A 280 32.80 -19.75 6.08
N ALA A 281 33.87 -19.13 5.60
CA ALA A 281 33.86 -18.34 4.37
C ALA A 281 33.26 -19.14 3.19
N GLY A 282 32.26 -18.59 2.52
CA GLY A 282 31.56 -19.21 1.40
C GLY A 282 30.62 -20.39 1.76
N ALA A 283 30.50 -20.75 3.05
CA ALA A 283 29.65 -21.85 3.47
C ALA A 283 28.18 -21.48 3.37
N THR A 284 27.35 -22.52 3.14
CA THR A 284 25.89 -22.42 3.07
C THR A 284 25.27 -23.29 4.16
N GLN A 285 24.23 -22.74 4.81
CA GLN A 285 23.39 -23.46 5.78
C GLN A 285 21.93 -23.33 5.37
N GLN A 286 21.16 -24.43 5.52
CA GLN A 286 19.72 -24.42 5.34
C GLN A 286 19.01 -24.64 6.66
N VAL A 287 17.88 -23.96 6.85
CA VAL A 287 16.91 -24.15 7.92
C VAL A 287 15.54 -24.32 7.27
N ARG A 288 14.81 -25.36 7.71
CA ARG A 288 13.50 -25.70 7.14
C ARG A 288 12.45 -25.73 8.23
N LEU A 289 11.28 -25.11 7.92
CA LEU A 289 10.08 -25.21 8.75
C LEU A 289 8.90 -25.65 7.89
N ARG A 290 7.93 -26.26 8.55
CA ARG A 290 6.62 -26.57 7.92
C ARG A 290 5.52 -26.21 8.91
N LEU A 291 4.60 -25.35 8.50
CA LEU A 291 3.36 -25.05 9.20
C LEU A 291 2.24 -25.78 8.48
N GLY A 292 1.67 -26.80 9.09
CA GLY A 292 0.70 -27.65 8.42
C GLY A 292 -0.13 -28.50 9.35
N PRO A 293 -0.75 -29.56 8.85
CA PRO A 293 -1.60 -30.45 9.63
C PRO A 293 -0.87 -31.09 10.83
N ALA A 294 -1.59 -31.32 11.91
CA ALA A 294 -1.07 -32.03 13.06
C ALA A 294 -0.79 -33.51 12.71
N GLY A 295 0.22 -34.08 13.37
CA GLY A 295 0.49 -35.54 13.33
C GLY A 295 1.24 -36.02 12.09
N LEU A 296 1.93 -35.14 11.35
CA LEU A 296 2.84 -35.59 10.29
C LEU A 296 4.01 -36.38 10.89
N ALA A 297 4.11 -37.65 10.52
CA ALA A 297 5.16 -38.54 11.06
C ALA A 297 6.56 -38.19 10.52
N GLN A 298 6.63 -37.70 9.28
CA GLN A 298 7.86 -37.30 8.60
C GLN A 298 7.61 -35.96 7.84
N PRO A 299 7.58 -34.81 8.54
CA PRO A 299 7.15 -33.55 7.98
C PRO A 299 8.06 -33.00 6.88
N PHE A 300 9.28 -33.54 6.72
CA PHE A 300 10.26 -33.04 5.75
C PHE A 300 10.58 -34.04 4.62
N VAL A 301 9.89 -35.18 4.53
CA VAL A 301 10.19 -36.23 3.53
C VAL A 301 9.95 -35.78 2.09
N ASP A 302 8.91 -35.01 1.86
CA ASP A 302 8.47 -34.47 0.56
C ASP A 302 8.83 -32.99 0.37
N PHE A 303 9.58 -32.42 1.29
CA PHE A 303 9.82 -30.99 1.38
C PHE A 303 10.48 -30.42 0.13
N GLU A 304 11.58 -31.02 -0.29
CA GLU A 304 12.35 -30.61 -1.46
C GLU A 304 11.55 -30.77 -2.77
N GLU A 305 10.80 -31.87 -2.87
CA GLU A 305 9.94 -32.14 -4.03
C GLU A 305 8.87 -31.05 -4.18
N ILE A 306 8.22 -30.64 -3.07
CA ILE A 306 7.19 -29.59 -3.09
C ILE A 306 7.80 -28.24 -3.46
N ILE A 307 8.95 -27.85 -2.90
CA ILE A 307 9.64 -26.60 -3.27
C ILE A 307 9.92 -26.56 -4.77
N GLN A 308 10.55 -27.62 -5.32
CA GLN A 308 10.88 -27.70 -6.74
C GLN A 308 9.62 -27.72 -7.62
N GLN A 309 8.57 -28.41 -7.20
CA GLN A 309 7.30 -28.40 -7.91
C GLN A 309 6.72 -26.98 -8.00
N ARG A 310 6.68 -26.24 -6.90
CA ARG A 310 6.12 -24.87 -6.88
C ARG A 310 6.97 -23.90 -7.70
N GLN A 311 8.30 -24.06 -7.71
CA GLN A 311 9.20 -23.31 -8.60
C GLN A 311 8.89 -23.59 -10.07
N ALA A 312 8.79 -24.87 -10.46
CA ALA A 312 8.49 -25.24 -11.84
C ALA A 312 7.11 -24.73 -12.30
N GLU A 313 6.12 -24.75 -11.40
CA GLU A 313 4.78 -24.21 -11.69
C GLU A 313 4.79 -22.69 -11.83
N ALA A 314 5.58 -21.97 -11.02
CA ALA A 314 5.81 -20.53 -11.17
C ALA A 314 6.52 -20.22 -12.51
N ASP A 315 7.54 -21.00 -12.88
CA ASP A 315 8.22 -20.85 -14.15
C ASP A 315 7.27 -21.04 -15.34
N ALA A 316 6.39 -22.04 -15.28
CA ALA A 316 5.39 -22.29 -16.30
C ALA A 316 4.37 -21.14 -16.41
N PHE A 317 3.96 -20.57 -15.28
CA PHE A 317 3.06 -19.41 -15.25
C PHE A 317 3.70 -18.18 -15.91
N TYR A 318 4.93 -17.83 -15.53
CA TYR A 318 5.62 -16.69 -16.09
C TYR A 318 6.01 -16.90 -17.56
N ALA A 319 6.29 -18.12 -17.98
CA ALA A 319 6.57 -18.41 -19.40
C ALA A 319 5.39 -18.05 -20.34
N GLU A 320 4.14 -18.23 -19.90
CA GLU A 320 2.97 -17.79 -20.66
C GLU A 320 2.90 -16.26 -20.75
N ILE A 321 3.14 -15.53 -19.64
CA ILE A 321 3.10 -14.06 -19.60
C ILE A 321 4.23 -13.45 -20.43
N GLN A 322 5.39 -14.08 -20.43
CA GLN A 322 6.63 -13.60 -21.06
C GLN A 322 6.83 -14.09 -22.49
N CYS A 323 5.83 -14.70 -23.13
CA CYS A 323 5.96 -15.31 -24.44
C CYS A 323 6.45 -14.34 -25.54
N GLY A 324 6.23 -13.04 -25.39
CA GLY A 324 6.70 -11.99 -26.32
C GLY A 324 8.07 -11.40 -25.99
N ILE A 325 8.72 -11.80 -24.91
CA ILE A 325 10.01 -11.25 -24.46
C ILE A 325 11.12 -12.24 -24.81
N ALA A 326 12.00 -11.88 -25.72
CA ALA A 326 13.09 -12.77 -26.17
C ALA A 326 14.29 -12.73 -25.22
N ASP A 327 14.61 -11.55 -24.67
CA ASP A 327 15.75 -11.33 -23.79
C ASP A 327 15.54 -11.94 -22.40
N ALA A 328 16.53 -12.70 -21.93
CA ALA A 328 16.44 -13.40 -20.64
C ALA A 328 16.54 -12.43 -19.46
N ASP A 329 17.36 -11.38 -19.56
CA ASP A 329 17.50 -10.37 -18.52
C ASP A 329 16.22 -9.55 -18.38
N ALA A 330 15.61 -9.14 -19.49
CA ALA A 330 14.32 -8.46 -19.49
C ALA A 330 13.19 -9.31 -18.86
N ARG A 331 13.20 -10.64 -19.07
CA ARG A 331 12.28 -11.57 -18.38
C ARG A 331 12.50 -11.56 -16.87
N LEU A 332 13.77 -11.59 -16.44
CA LEU A 332 14.12 -11.55 -15.01
C LEU A 332 13.67 -10.24 -14.37
N VAL A 333 13.96 -9.10 -15.01
CA VAL A 333 13.53 -7.76 -14.53
C VAL A 333 12.01 -7.69 -14.40
N GLN A 334 11.27 -8.15 -15.41
CA GLN A 334 9.81 -8.15 -15.36
C GLN A 334 9.29 -9.05 -14.22
N ARG A 335 9.87 -10.26 -14.05
CA ARG A 335 9.45 -11.20 -13.00
C ARG A 335 9.69 -10.62 -11.61
N GLN A 336 10.82 -9.96 -11.37
CA GLN A 336 11.12 -9.28 -10.11
C GLN A 336 10.20 -8.07 -9.87
N ALA A 337 9.89 -7.29 -10.92
CA ALA A 337 8.93 -6.20 -10.81
C ALA A 337 7.53 -6.72 -10.43
N PHE A 338 7.07 -7.80 -11.03
CA PHE A 338 5.82 -8.46 -10.64
C PHE A 338 5.89 -9.05 -9.23
N ALA A 339 7.03 -9.62 -8.83
CA ALA A 339 7.21 -10.08 -7.46
C ALA A 339 7.05 -8.93 -6.46
N GLY A 340 7.69 -7.78 -6.71
CA GLY A 340 7.50 -6.57 -5.89
C GLY A 340 6.05 -6.19 -5.74
N MET A 341 5.29 -6.17 -6.84
CA MET A 341 3.83 -5.88 -6.81
C MET A 341 3.03 -6.90 -5.98
N LEU A 342 3.38 -8.18 -6.05
CA LEU A 342 2.69 -9.23 -5.30
C LEU A 342 3.08 -9.23 -3.81
N TRP A 343 4.32 -8.92 -3.47
CA TRP A 343 4.79 -8.75 -2.11
C TRP A 343 4.23 -7.49 -1.44
N SER A 344 3.82 -6.48 -2.20
CA SER A 344 3.19 -5.25 -1.72
C SER A 344 1.68 -5.39 -1.46
N LYS A 345 1.11 -6.59 -1.57
CA LYS A 345 -0.24 -6.89 -1.09
C LYS A 345 -0.22 -6.95 0.43
N GLN A 346 -0.83 -5.97 1.09
CA GLN A 346 -0.81 -5.87 2.54
C GLN A 346 -2.23 -5.87 3.09
N PHE A 347 -2.40 -6.48 4.26
CA PHE A 347 -3.64 -6.36 5.01
C PHE A 347 -3.65 -5.02 5.71
N TYR A 348 -4.64 -4.20 5.38
CA TYR A 348 -4.84 -2.90 5.96
C TYR A 348 -6.05 -2.90 6.88
N HIS A 349 -5.81 -2.70 8.18
CA HIS A 349 -6.86 -2.57 9.17
C HIS A 349 -6.74 -1.24 9.91
N TYR A 350 -7.71 -0.37 9.70
CA TYR A 350 -7.75 0.92 10.35
C TYR A 350 -9.17 1.27 10.77
N ASN A 351 -9.44 1.20 12.08
CA ASN A 351 -10.71 1.58 12.67
C ASN A 351 -10.53 2.91 13.41
N VAL A 352 -11.08 3.98 12.85
CA VAL A 352 -10.91 5.34 13.39
C VAL A 352 -11.51 5.49 14.78
N ALA A 353 -12.67 4.90 15.04
CA ALA A 353 -13.29 4.99 16.37
C ALA A 353 -12.40 4.38 17.46
N ARG A 354 -11.79 3.23 17.17
CA ARG A 354 -10.83 2.56 18.06
C ARG A 354 -9.55 3.38 18.23
N TRP A 355 -9.00 3.87 17.12
CA TRP A 355 -7.80 4.71 17.16
C TRP A 355 -8.00 5.96 18.03
N LEU A 356 -9.16 6.62 17.92
CA LEU A 356 -9.50 7.79 18.73
C LEU A 356 -9.70 7.43 20.22
N ALA A 357 -10.28 6.26 20.52
CA ALA A 357 -10.49 5.79 21.89
C ALA A 357 -9.19 5.31 22.57
N GLY A 358 -8.23 4.81 21.76
CA GLY A 358 -6.99 4.20 22.25
C GLY A 358 -7.17 2.74 22.71
N ASP A 359 -6.05 2.08 23.00
CA ASP A 359 -6.02 0.72 23.55
C ASP A 359 -6.13 0.77 25.08
N PRO A 360 -7.10 0.05 25.69
CA PRO A 360 -7.24 0.01 27.15
C PRO A 360 -6.01 -0.53 27.91
N ALA A 361 -5.12 -1.24 27.24
CA ALA A 361 -3.86 -1.75 27.81
C ALA A 361 -2.69 -0.78 27.68
N GLN A 362 -2.90 0.38 27.04
CA GLN A 362 -1.90 1.39 26.77
C GLN A 362 -2.25 2.71 27.51
N PRO A 363 -1.33 3.68 27.61
CA PRO A 363 -1.66 5.01 28.08
C PRO A 363 -2.78 5.64 27.26
N ALA A 364 -3.65 6.41 27.91
CA ALA A 364 -4.75 7.09 27.23
C ALA A 364 -4.21 8.05 26.15
N PRO A 365 -4.85 8.11 24.97
CA PRO A 365 -4.45 9.05 23.93
C PRO A 365 -4.53 10.50 24.42
N PRO A 366 -3.67 11.41 23.90
CA PRO A 366 -3.77 12.83 24.24
C PRO A 366 -5.12 13.39 23.76
N PRO A 367 -5.76 14.29 24.51
CA PRO A 367 -7.08 14.85 24.18
C PRO A 367 -7.14 15.51 22.79
N GLU A 368 -6.04 16.05 22.32
CA GLU A 368 -5.89 16.71 21.03
C GLU A 368 -6.15 15.74 19.86
N ARG A 369 -5.93 14.43 20.05
CA ARG A 369 -6.24 13.40 19.05
C ARG A 369 -7.70 13.44 18.60
N LEU A 370 -8.63 13.77 19.48
CA LEU A 370 -10.06 13.86 19.17
C LEU A 370 -10.42 15.02 18.21
N GLN A 371 -9.52 16.00 18.04
CA GLN A 371 -9.68 17.17 17.18
C GLN A 371 -8.66 17.18 16.01
N GLY A 372 -7.82 16.16 15.94
CA GLY A 372 -6.79 15.99 14.93
C GLY A 372 -7.30 15.22 13.71
N ARG A 373 -6.41 14.43 13.14
CA ARG A 373 -6.66 13.57 11.97
C ARG A 373 -7.85 12.65 12.19
N ASN A 374 -8.62 12.43 11.14
CA ASN A 374 -9.79 11.53 11.15
C ASN A 374 -10.95 11.93 12.09
N ALA A 375 -10.88 13.09 12.73
CA ALA A 375 -11.98 13.58 13.55
C ALA A 375 -13.28 13.74 12.73
N ASP A 376 -13.16 14.01 11.44
CA ASP A 376 -14.27 14.23 10.51
C ASP A 376 -14.85 12.93 9.94
N TRP A 377 -14.10 11.83 9.98
CA TRP A 377 -14.54 10.53 9.42
C TRP A 377 -14.47 9.39 10.44
N LYS A 378 -15.21 9.52 11.53
CA LYS A 378 -15.21 8.58 12.65
C LYS A 378 -15.75 7.19 12.32
N SER A 379 -16.48 7.05 11.22
CA SER A 379 -17.04 5.77 10.77
C SER A 379 -16.11 4.99 9.84
N LEU A 380 -14.92 5.48 9.54
CA LEU A 380 -13.95 4.74 8.74
C LEU A 380 -13.52 3.47 9.47
N ASP A 381 -13.63 2.33 8.79
CA ASP A 381 -13.25 1.00 9.31
C ASP A 381 -12.78 0.10 8.16
N ASN A 382 -11.49 0.17 7.88
CA ASN A 382 -10.86 -0.61 6.82
C ASN A 382 -10.40 -1.96 7.37
N THR A 383 -10.60 -3.04 6.60
CA THR A 383 -10.24 -4.42 7.00
C THR A 383 -10.01 -5.28 5.76
N ASP A 384 -9.12 -4.84 4.86
CA ASP A 384 -8.97 -5.44 3.55
C ASP A 384 -7.51 -5.66 3.16
N ILE A 385 -7.26 -6.61 2.25
CA ILE A 385 -5.96 -6.75 1.60
C ILE A 385 -5.92 -5.79 0.42
N ILE A 386 -5.01 -4.85 0.45
CA ILE A 386 -4.82 -3.84 -0.59
C ILE A 386 -3.41 -3.87 -1.16
N SER A 387 -3.28 -3.43 -2.42
CA SER A 387 -1.99 -3.21 -3.04
C SER A 387 -1.44 -1.87 -2.57
N MET A 388 -0.42 -1.89 -1.70
CA MET A 388 0.24 -0.70 -1.19
C MET A 388 1.28 -0.16 -2.18
N PRO A 389 1.58 1.14 -2.16
CA PRO A 389 2.66 1.72 -2.96
C PRO A 389 4.01 1.09 -2.64
N ASP A 390 4.26 0.87 -1.35
CA ASP A 390 5.50 0.32 -0.83
C ASP A 390 5.24 -0.45 0.48
N THR A 391 6.07 -1.44 0.79
CA THR A 391 5.98 -2.22 2.03
C THR A 391 6.61 -1.50 3.22
N TRP A 392 7.42 -0.50 2.97
CA TRP A 392 8.22 0.22 3.96
C TRP A 392 7.75 1.65 4.19
N GLU A 393 7.75 2.46 3.11
CA GLU A 393 7.60 3.91 3.19
C GLU A 393 6.15 4.35 3.38
N TYR A 394 5.21 3.67 2.68
CA TYR A 394 3.78 4.01 2.66
C TYR A 394 2.91 2.89 3.25
N PRO A 395 2.80 2.76 4.58
CA PRO A 395 2.01 1.72 5.23
C PRO A 395 0.52 2.07 5.30
N TRP A 396 -0.01 2.80 4.34
CA TRP A 396 -1.42 3.20 4.19
C TRP A 396 -1.83 3.10 2.74
N TYR A 397 -3.13 3.18 2.46
CA TYR A 397 -3.56 3.20 1.06
C TYR A 397 -3.28 4.56 0.41
N ALA A 398 -3.00 4.53 -0.90
CA ALA A 398 -2.89 5.72 -1.73
C ALA A 398 -3.77 5.52 -2.96
N ALA A 399 -4.72 6.43 -3.17
CA ALA A 399 -5.83 6.19 -4.08
C ALA A 399 -5.40 6.05 -5.56
N TRP A 400 -4.54 6.93 -6.05
CA TRP A 400 -4.12 6.87 -7.45
C TRP A 400 -3.03 5.82 -7.69
N ASP A 401 -2.13 5.60 -6.76
CA ASP A 401 -1.11 4.54 -6.81
C ASP A 401 -1.77 3.18 -6.98
N LEU A 402 -2.75 2.86 -6.14
CA LEU A 402 -3.50 1.61 -6.25
C LEU A 402 -4.19 1.47 -7.61
N ALA A 403 -4.75 2.55 -8.16
CA ALA A 403 -5.36 2.53 -9.48
C ALA A 403 -4.32 2.18 -10.58
N PHE A 404 -3.12 2.75 -10.52
CA PHE A 404 -2.02 2.40 -11.41
C PHE A 404 -1.55 0.95 -11.21
N HIS A 405 -1.44 0.49 -9.95
CA HIS A 405 -1.05 -0.90 -9.63
C HIS A 405 -1.99 -1.93 -10.25
N CYS A 406 -3.27 -1.61 -10.40
CA CYS A 406 -4.24 -2.52 -11.01
C CYS A 406 -3.91 -2.85 -12.47
N ILE A 407 -3.15 -2.02 -13.18
CA ILE A 407 -2.78 -2.28 -14.57
C ILE A 407 -1.79 -3.47 -14.66
N PRO A 408 -0.61 -3.47 -14.03
CA PRO A 408 0.25 -4.65 -14.02
C PRO A 408 -0.38 -5.84 -13.30
N LEU A 409 -1.13 -5.64 -12.21
CA LEU A 409 -1.81 -6.71 -11.49
C LEU A 409 -2.86 -7.43 -12.35
N ALA A 410 -3.54 -6.74 -13.28
CA ALA A 410 -4.49 -7.36 -14.19
C ALA A 410 -3.85 -8.38 -15.15
N GLN A 411 -2.54 -8.34 -15.36
CA GLN A 411 -1.82 -9.35 -16.12
C GLN A 411 -1.61 -10.65 -15.34
N LEU A 412 -1.53 -10.55 -14.00
CA LEU A 412 -1.25 -11.65 -13.09
C LEU A 412 -2.52 -12.22 -12.48
N ASP A 413 -3.36 -11.34 -11.92
CA ASP A 413 -4.55 -11.64 -11.13
C ASP A 413 -5.64 -10.59 -11.43
N PRO A 414 -6.36 -10.70 -12.55
CA PRO A 414 -7.34 -9.69 -12.94
C PRO A 414 -8.54 -9.60 -12.02
N GLU A 415 -8.92 -10.68 -11.31
CA GLU A 415 -10.00 -10.59 -10.32
C GLU A 415 -9.57 -9.78 -9.09
N PHE A 416 -8.33 -9.95 -8.63
CA PHE A 416 -7.78 -9.10 -7.57
C PHE A 416 -7.74 -7.63 -8.02
N ALA A 417 -7.22 -7.33 -9.22
CA ALA A 417 -7.16 -5.97 -9.76
C ALA A 417 -8.56 -5.32 -9.85
N LYS A 418 -9.56 -6.04 -10.36
CA LYS A 418 -10.95 -5.57 -10.41
C LYS A 418 -11.53 -5.33 -9.02
N ASN A 419 -11.22 -6.21 -8.07
CA ASN A 419 -11.70 -6.07 -6.69
C ASN A 419 -11.07 -4.86 -6.00
N GLN A 420 -9.79 -4.57 -6.22
CA GLN A 420 -9.15 -3.35 -5.70
C GLN A 420 -9.84 -2.07 -6.21
N LEU A 421 -10.16 -2.01 -7.50
CA LEU A 421 -10.88 -0.87 -8.09
C LEU A 421 -12.32 -0.74 -7.58
N ARG A 422 -13.01 -1.85 -7.28
CA ARG A 422 -14.32 -1.82 -6.62
C ARG A 422 -14.20 -1.35 -5.18
N LEU A 423 -13.18 -1.84 -4.46
CA LEU A 423 -12.96 -1.62 -3.03
C LEU A 423 -12.84 -0.13 -2.71
N LEU A 424 -11.98 0.60 -3.44
CA LEU A 424 -11.79 2.04 -3.21
C LEU A 424 -13.06 2.88 -3.45
N CYS A 425 -14.04 2.34 -4.14
CA CYS A 425 -15.34 2.99 -4.34
C CYS A 425 -16.37 2.61 -3.28
N LEU A 426 -15.99 1.87 -2.23
CA LEU A 426 -16.88 1.50 -1.12
C LEU A 426 -16.92 2.60 -0.05
N ASP A 427 -17.98 2.59 0.76
CA ASP A 427 -18.26 3.63 1.76
C ASP A 427 -17.20 3.73 2.87
N TRP A 428 -16.33 2.73 3.01
CA TRP A 428 -15.19 2.73 3.95
C TRP A 428 -13.84 3.04 3.29
N TYR A 429 -13.83 3.49 2.03
CA TYR A 429 -12.67 4.05 1.34
C TYR A 429 -13.00 5.37 0.64
N MET A 430 -14.25 5.58 0.28
CA MET A 430 -14.75 6.83 -0.28
C MET A 430 -15.62 7.53 0.76
N HIS A 431 -15.25 8.77 1.10
CA HIS A 431 -16.01 9.57 2.06
C HIS A 431 -17.46 9.78 1.58
N PRO A 432 -18.45 9.86 2.48
CA PRO A 432 -19.86 10.05 2.11
C PRO A 432 -20.17 11.25 1.22
N ASN A 433 -19.32 12.29 1.20
CA ASN A 433 -19.45 13.41 0.27
C ASN A 433 -19.01 13.10 -1.16
N GLY A 434 -18.51 11.89 -1.44
CA GLY A 434 -18.01 11.47 -2.75
C GLY A 434 -16.49 11.66 -2.94
N GLN A 435 -15.80 12.23 -1.99
CA GLN A 435 -14.35 12.36 -2.06
C GLN A 435 -13.68 10.99 -1.91
N LEU A 436 -12.77 10.68 -2.83
CA LEU A 436 -11.76 9.66 -2.65
C LEU A 436 -10.48 10.37 -2.18
N PRO A 437 -10.18 10.39 -0.87
CA PRO A 437 -9.05 11.15 -0.36
C PRO A 437 -7.72 10.53 -0.81
N ALA A 438 -6.66 11.33 -0.85
CA ALA A 438 -5.32 10.84 -1.15
C ALA A 438 -4.90 9.78 -0.11
N TYR A 439 -5.16 10.06 1.16
CA TYR A 439 -5.01 9.15 2.30
C TYR A 439 -6.22 9.27 3.22
N GLU A 440 -6.41 8.29 4.09
CA GLU A 440 -7.57 8.18 4.97
C GLU A 440 -7.67 9.25 6.06
N TRP A 441 -6.66 10.07 6.27
CA TRP A 441 -6.62 11.05 7.38
C TRP A 441 -6.55 12.51 6.95
N ARG A 442 -6.44 12.81 5.66
CA ARG A 442 -6.28 14.19 5.20
C ARG A 442 -7.18 14.51 4.03
N PHE A 443 -8.24 15.25 4.30
CA PHE A 443 -9.23 15.63 3.29
C PHE A 443 -8.86 16.86 2.46
N GLY A 444 -7.82 17.60 2.84
CA GLY A 444 -7.25 18.68 2.05
C GLY A 444 -6.47 18.20 0.84
N ASP A 445 -5.96 16.98 0.89
CA ASP A 445 -5.17 16.38 -0.17
C ASP A 445 -6.02 15.43 -1.01
N VAL A 446 -5.87 15.52 -2.31
CA VAL A 446 -6.53 14.64 -3.28
C VAL A 446 -5.53 14.15 -4.31
N ASN A 447 -5.69 12.91 -4.73
CA ASN A 447 -4.93 12.38 -5.85
C ASN A 447 -5.67 12.65 -7.17
N PRO A 448 -4.96 12.72 -8.31
CA PRO A 448 -5.57 12.75 -9.62
C PRO A 448 -6.63 11.66 -9.81
N PRO A 449 -7.79 11.96 -10.44
CA PRO A 449 -8.91 11.03 -10.56
C PRO A 449 -8.69 10.01 -11.70
N VAL A 450 -7.65 9.17 -11.56
CA VAL A 450 -7.28 8.17 -12.58
C VAL A 450 -8.06 6.86 -12.47
N HIS A 451 -8.96 6.75 -11.51
CA HIS A 451 -9.66 5.51 -11.20
C HIS A 451 -10.53 4.98 -12.36
N ALA A 452 -11.26 5.89 -13.05
CA ALA A 452 -12.05 5.54 -14.23
C ALA A 452 -11.18 5.04 -15.38
N TRP A 453 -10.05 5.69 -15.61
CA TRP A 453 -9.06 5.25 -16.61
C TRP A 453 -8.54 3.85 -16.30
N ALA A 454 -8.12 3.61 -15.07
CA ALA A 454 -7.63 2.30 -14.64
C ALA A 454 -8.70 1.21 -14.78
N ALA A 455 -9.94 1.48 -14.36
CA ALA A 455 -11.04 0.54 -14.49
C ALA A 455 -11.32 0.15 -15.94
N PHE A 456 -11.33 1.14 -16.84
CA PHE A 456 -11.51 0.86 -18.26
C PHE A 456 -10.35 0.06 -18.87
N ARG A 457 -9.10 0.39 -18.50
CA ARG A 457 -7.90 -0.36 -18.94
C ARG A 457 -7.94 -1.82 -18.47
N VAL A 458 -8.21 -2.05 -17.18
CA VAL A 458 -8.35 -3.41 -16.62
C VAL A 458 -9.46 -4.18 -17.29
N PHE A 459 -10.62 -3.55 -17.53
CA PHE A 459 -11.72 -4.15 -18.28
C PHE A 459 -11.29 -4.58 -19.68
N LYS A 460 -10.60 -3.73 -20.43
CA LYS A 460 -10.13 -4.05 -21.80
C LYS A 460 -9.06 -5.14 -21.81
N MET A 461 -8.18 -5.17 -20.82
CA MET A 461 -7.18 -6.24 -20.69
C MET A 461 -7.84 -7.59 -20.41
N ASP A 462 -8.80 -7.63 -19.49
CA ASP A 462 -9.56 -8.83 -19.16
C ASP A 462 -10.44 -9.30 -20.35
N GLN A 463 -11.11 -8.37 -21.04
CA GLN A 463 -11.86 -8.64 -22.27
C GLN A 463 -10.99 -9.30 -23.34
N LYS A 464 -9.80 -8.74 -23.59
CA LYS A 464 -8.84 -9.30 -24.56
C LYS A 464 -8.37 -10.71 -24.16
N ARG A 465 -8.10 -10.92 -22.86
CA ARG A 465 -7.67 -12.23 -22.35
C ARG A 465 -8.76 -13.29 -22.45
N ARG A 466 -10.01 -12.93 -22.13
CA ARG A 466 -11.16 -13.84 -22.23
C ARG A 466 -11.59 -14.11 -23.67
N GLY A 467 -11.38 -13.16 -24.57
CA GLY A 467 -11.86 -13.24 -25.95
C GLY A 467 -13.38 -13.13 -26.08
N ASP A 468 -14.05 -12.47 -25.12
CA ASP A 468 -15.49 -12.29 -25.04
C ASP A 468 -15.90 -10.82 -24.86
N ALA A 469 -17.13 -10.55 -24.38
CA ALA A 469 -17.61 -9.19 -24.10
C ALA A 469 -16.96 -8.52 -22.88
N GLY A 470 -16.13 -9.23 -22.11
CA GLY A 470 -15.52 -8.74 -20.87
C GLY A 470 -16.49 -8.72 -19.68
N ASP A 471 -15.98 -8.31 -18.53
CA ASP A 471 -16.77 -8.22 -17.29
C ASP A 471 -17.59 -6.90 -17.24
N VAL A 472 -18.67 -6.87 -18.00
CA VAL A 472 -19.57 -5.69 -18.07
C VAL A 472 -20.15 -5.33 -16.70
N ALA A 473 -20.40 -6.31 -15.82
CA ALA A 473 -20.92 -6.08 -14.49
C ALA A 473 -19.90 -5.33 -13.60
N PHE A 474 -18.63 -5.69 -13.71
CA PHE A 474 -17.55 -4.92 -13.07
C PHE A 474 -17.55 -3.46 -13.53
N LEU A 475 -17.57 -3.23 -14.85
CA LEU A 475 -17.49 -1.89 -15.41
C LEU A 475 -18.68 -1.03 -15.01
N GLN A 476 -19.91 -1.61 -15.01
CA GLN A 476 -21.14 -0.95 -14.54
C GLN A 476 -21.03 -0.57 -13.05
N THR A 477 -20.57 -1.49 -12.22
CA THR A 477 -20.44 -1.27 -10.76
C THR A 477 -19.51 -0.10 -10.48
N VAL A 478 -18.33 -0.08 -11.08
CA VAL A 478 -17.37 1.01 -10.89
C VAL A 478 -17.90 2.33 -11.44
N PHE A 479 -18.50 2.30 -12.63
CA PHE A 479 -19.11 3.48 -13.24
C PHE A 479 -20.14 4.15 -12.32
N HIS A 480 -21.10 3.38 -11.79
CA HIS A 480 -22.15 3.93 -10.93
C HIS A 480 -21.58 4.54 -9.63
N ARG A 481 -20.58 3.92 -9.04
CA ARG A 481 -19.93 4.43 -7.83
C ARG A 481 -19.12 5.69 -8.10
N LEU A 482 -18.43 5.74 -9.23
CA LEU A 482 -17.65 6.90 -9.63
C LEU A 482 -18.51 8.12 -10.00
N LEU A 483 -19.82 7.96 -10.24
CA LEU A 483 -20.73 9.12 -10.40
C LEU A 483 -20.71 10.04 -9.17
N LEU A 484 -20.67 9.47 -7.96
CA LEU A 484 -20.60 10.26 -6.74
C LEU A 484 -19.25 11.00 -6.64
N ASN A 485 -18.16 10.30 -6.95
CA ASN A 485 -16.83 10.89 -6.96
C ASN A 485 -16.70 11.99 -8.03
N PHE A 486 -17.24 11.76 -9.24
CA PHE A 486 -17.25 12.77 -10.30
C PHE A 486 -18.02 14.03 -9.86
N THR A 487 -19.18 13.84 -9.19
CA THR A 487 -19.96 14.94 -8.66
C THR A 487 -19.18 15.77 -7.63
N TRP A 488 -18.40 15.12 -6.77
CA TRP A 488 -17.51 15.81 -5.84
C TRP A 488 -16.48 16.66 -6.57
N TRP A 489 -15.81 16.13 -7.61
CA TRP A 489 -14.83 16.83 -8.39
C TRP A 489 -15.38 18.07 -9.11
N VAL A 490 -16.51 17.93 -9.82
CA VAL A 490 -17.11 19.07 -10.56
C VAL A 490 -17.74 20.12 -9.65
N ASN A 491 -17.91 19.83 -8.37
CA ASN A 491 -18.38 20.79 -7.38
C ASN A 491 -17.24 21.54 -6.65
N ARG A 492 -16.00 21.12 -6.83
CA ARG A 492 -14.81 21.86 -6.35
C ARG A 492 -14.38 22.89 -7.39
N LYS A 493 -15.26 23.82 -7.65
CA LYS A 493 -15.02 24.92 -8.57
C LYS A 493 -14.34 26.07 -7.85
N ASP A 494 -13.67 26.91 -8.66
CA ASP A 494 -13.21 28.21 -8.25
C ASP A 494 -14.35 29.06 -7.65
N ARG A 495 -13.99 30.08 -6.86
CA ARG A 495 -14.93 30.94 -6.13
C ARG A 495 -15.90 31.67 -7.05
N ASP A 496 -15.50 31.93 -8.28
CA ASP A 496 -16.29 32.63 -9.28
C ASP A 496 -17.19 31.70 -10.13
N GLY A 497 -17.07 30.38 -9.93
CA GLY A 497 -17.88 29.36 -10.62
C GLY A 497 -17.55 29.18 -12.09
N ARG A 498 -16.31 29.44 -12.50
CA ARG A 498 -15.81 29.39 -13.88
C ARG A 498 -15.48 28.00 -14.39
N ASN A 499 -15.67 26.96 -13.58
CA ASN A 499 -15.33 25.56 -13.84
C ASN A 499 -13.83 25.23 -13.84
N ILE A 500 -13.00 26.06 -13.21
CA ILE A 500 -11.61 25.79 -12.92
C ILE A 500 -11.54 25.07 -11.59
N PHE A 501 -10.62 24.11 -11.46
CA PHE A 501 -10.41 23.43 -10.20
C PHE A 501 -9.57 24.29 -9.26
N GLU A 502 -10.06 24.47 -8.05
CA GLU A 502 -9.36 25.18 -6.97
C GLU A 502 -9.19 24.22 -5.80
N GLY A 503 -7.96 23.94 -5.41
CA GLY A 503 -7.66 23.35 -4.14
C GLY A 503 -6.92 22.04 -4.11
N GLY A 504 -5.86 22.01 -3.34
CA GLY A 504 -5.16 20.88 -2.81
C GLY A 504 -3.99 20.37 -3.64
N PHE A 505 -3.22 19.57 -2.96
CA PHE A 505 -2.15 18.78 -3.51
C PHE A 505 -2.69 17.72 -4.48
N LEU A 506 -2.06 17.52 -5.61
CA LEU A 506 -2.49 16.60 -6.66
C LEU A 506 -1.41 15.57 -6.99
N GLY A 507 -0.67 15.09 -5.96
CA GLY A 507 0.40 14.12 -6.14
C GLY A 507 1.66 14.66 -6.82
N LEU A 508 1.79 15.97 -6.96
CA LEU A 508 2.94 16.64 -7.57
C LEU A 508 3.61 17.53 -6.52
N ASP A 509 4.56 16.98 -5.77
CA ASP A 509 5.32 17.66 -4.74
C ASP A 509 6.32 18.66 -5.33
N ASN A 510 6.55 19.74 -4.59
CA ASN A 510 7.69 20.64 -4.79
C ASN A 510 7.87 21.22 -6.22
N ILE A 511 6.80 21.28 -7.01
CA ILE A 511 6.85 21.73 -8.40
C ILE A 511 6.43 23.18 -8.61
N GLY A 512 6.02 23.86 -7.55
CA GLY A 512 5.60 25.25 -7.56
C GLY A 512 6.37 26.10 -6.57
N VAL A 513 6.03 27.40 -6.51
CA VAL A 513 6.62 28.35 -5.55
C VAL A 513 5.85 28.40 -4.22
N PHE A 514 4.68 27.73 -4.16
CA PHE A 514 3.82 27.69 -2.99
C PHE A 514 3.46 26.25 -2.65
N ASP A 515 3.23 25.98 -1.36
CA ASP A 515 2.59 24.76 -0.92
C ASP A 515 1.11 24.76 -1.35
N ARG A 516 0.76 23.87 -2.26
CA ARG A 516 -0.59 23.77 -2.85
C ARG A 516 -1.62 23.20 -1.89
N SER A 517 -1.19 22.57 -0.79
CA SER A 517 -2.04 22.02 0.28
C SER A 517 -2.36 23.05 1.36
N ALA A 518 -1.65 24.18 1.40
CA ALA A 518 -1.79 25.19 2.42
C ALA A 518 -2.40 26.50 1.87
N PRO A 519 -3.10 27.28 2.71
CA PRO A 519 -3.50 28.62 2.36
C PRO A 519 -2.29 29.50 1.99
N LEU A 520 -2.42 30.32 0.97
CA LEU A 520 -1.36 31.25 0.56
C LEU A 520 -1.03 32.23 1.71
N PRO A 521 0.26 32.51 1.99
CA PRO A 521 0.68 33.31 3.15
C PRO A 521 0.20 34.76 3.16
N PHE A 522 -0.19 35.28 1.98
CA PHE A 522 -0.69 36.65 1.81
C PHE A 522 -2.19 36.70 1.48
N GLY A 523 -2.89 35.57 1.57
CA GLY A 523 -4.27 35.42 1.07
C GLY A 523 -4.29 35.29 -0.45
N GLY A 524 -5.47 35.20 -1.04
CA GLY A 524 -5.61 34.88 -2.45
C GLY A 524 -5.76 33.36 -2.68
N TYR A 525 -5.65 32.91 -3.93
CA TYR A 525 -5.84 31.52 -4.31
C TYR A 525 -5.15 31.19 -5.64
N LEU A 526 -4.94 29.89 -5.88
CA LEU A 526 -4.37 29.37 -7.11
C LEU A 526 -5.45 28.71 -7.96
N GLU A 527 -5.54 29.10 -9.21
CA GLU A 527 -6.26 28.38 -10.25
C GLU A 527 -5.29 27.36 -10.88
N GLN A 528 -5.64 26.08 -10.77
CA GLN A 528 -4.71 25.00 -11.09
C GLN A 528 -4.94 24.45 -12.50
N ALA A 529 -3.90 24.53 -13.34
CA ALA A 529 -3.94 24.00 -14.70
C ALA A 529 -4.03 22.48 -14.72
N ASP A 530 -3.22 21.79 -13.91
CA ASP A 530 -3.27 20.33 -13.81
C ASP A 530 -4.56 19.82 -13.19
N GLY A 531 -5.04 20.42 -12.09
CA GLY A 531 -6.28 20.02 -11.43
C GLY A 531 -7.47 20.12 -12.38
N THR A 532 -7.57 21.19 -13.13
CA THR A 532 -8.61 21.40 -14.14
C THR A 532 -8.49 20.38 -15.28
N ALA A 533 -7.28 20.12 -15.75
CA ALA A 533 -7.02 19.11 -16.78
C ALA A 533 -7.34 17.67 -16.31
N TRP A 534 -7.03 17.33 -15.08
CA TRP A 534 -7.39 16.03 -14.49
C TRP A 534 -8.91 15.83 -14.45
N VAL A 535 -9.69 16.87 -14.15
CA VAL A 535 -11.17 16.79 -14.19
C VAL A 535 -11.66 16.61 -15.62
N ALA A 536 -11.05 17.29 -16.60
CA ALA A 536 -11.34 17.09 -18.02
C ALA A 536 -11.06 15.65 -18.47
N MET A 537 -9.91 15.09 -18.11
CA MET A 537 -9.57 13.69 -18.37
C MET A 537 -10.57 12.74 -17.72
N PHE A 538 -10.98 12.97 -16.47
CA PHE A 538 -11.97 12.17 -15.77
C PHE A 538 -13.31 12.17 -16.50
N ALA A 539 -13.78 13.34 -16.98
CA ALA A 539 -15.00 13.45 -17.79
C ALA A 539 -14.91 12.58 -19.05
N LEU A 540 -13.79 12.63 -19.78
CA LEU A 540 -13.59 11.81 -20.98
C LEU A 540 -13.53 10.32 -20.65
N ASN A 541 -12.89 9.91 -19.56
CA ASN A 541 -12.84 8.53 -19.14
C ASN A 541 -14.21 8.00 -18.74
N MET A 542 -15.03 8.78 -18.04
CA MET A 542 -16.43 8.42 -17.73
C MET A 542 -17.27 8.34 -18.99
N MET A 543 -17.10 9.25 -19.93
CA MET A 543 -17.73 9.20 -21.26
C MET A 543 -17.37 7.89 -21.98
N ARG A 544 -16.08 7.52 -22.00
CA ARG A 544 -15.61 6.29 -22.66
C ARG A 544 -16.25 5.03 -22.05
N ILE A 545 -16.32 4.96 -20.72
CA ILE A 545 -17.01 3.87 -20.04
C ILE A 545 -18.50 3.84 -20.40
N ALA A 546 -19.17 5.01 -20.39
CA ALA A 546 -20.59 5.10 -20.77
C ALA A 546 -20.85 4.65 -22.22
N LEU A 547 -19.95 4.99 -23.17
CA LEU A 547 -20.02 4.53 -24.55
C LEU A 547 -19.87 3.01 -24.65
N GLU A 548 -18.93 2.40 -23.90
CA GLU A 548 -18.78 0.95 -23.86
C GLU A 548 -20.05 0.28 -23.33
N LEU A 549 -20.59 0.76 -22.21
CA LEU A 549 -21.81 0.24 -21.60
C LEU A 549 -23.07 0.46 -22.48
N SER A 550 -23.08 1.49 -23.33
CA SER A 550 -24.18 1.79 -24.23
C SER A 550 -24.37 0.72 -25.32
N GLN A 551 -23.34 -0.09 -25.59
CA GLN A 551 -23.45 -1.22 -26.52
C GLN A 551 -24.46 -2.28 -26.03
N THR A 552 -24.64 -2.38 -24.71
CA THR A 552 -25.58 -3.32 -24.09
C THR A 552 -26.84 -2.65 -23.56
N ASN A 553 -26.76 -1.37 -23.17
CA ASN A 553 -27.89 -0.62 -22.62
C ASN A 553 -27.88 0.85 -23.09
N PRO A 554 -28.86 1.25 -23.95
CA PRO A 554 -28.92 2.60 -24.54
C PRO A 554 -29.02 3.76 -23.53
N VAL A 555 -29.43 3.52 -22.28
CA VAL A 555 -29.49 4.54 -21.23
C VAL A 555 -28.16 5.23 -21.01
N TYR A 556 -27.04 4.54 -21.23
CA TYR A 556 -25.71 5.11 -21.07
C TYR A 556 -25.30 6.10 -22.17
N GLN A 557 -26.05 6.19 -23.29
CA GLN A 557 -25.80 7.20 -24.34
C GLN A 557 -26.04 8.62 -23.81
N ASP A 558 -27.11 8.80 -23.03
CA ASP A 558 -27.38 10.09 -22.40
C ASP A 558 -26.29 10.48 -21.40
N MET A 559 -25.81 9.52 -20.62
CA MET A 559 -24.68 9.73 -19.71
C MET A 559 -23.40 10.10 -20.44
N ALA A 560 -23.09 9.44 -21.57
CA ALA A 560 -21.93 9.78 -22.38
C ALA A 560 -22.01 11.23 -22.89
N SER A 561 -23.19 11.66 -23.35
CA SER A 561 -23.44 13.03 -23.77
C SER A 561 -23.19 14.03 -22.66
N LYS A 562 -23.64 13.72 -21.45
CA LYS A 562 -23.47 14.56 -20.27
C LYS A 562 -22.00 14.76 -19.89
N PHE A 563 -21.19 13.69 -19.91
CA PHE A 563 -19.76 13.80 -19.64
C PHE A 563 -19.02 14.57 -20.72
N PHE A 564 -19.42 14.44 -21.98
CA PHE A 564 -18.87 15.23 -23.06
C PHE A 564 -19.18 16.73 -22.91
N GLU A 565 -20.39 17.09 -22.49
CA GLU A 565 -20.74 18.48 -22.16
C GLU A 565 -19.84 19.01 -21.03
N HIS A 566 -19.63 18.26 -19.96
CA HIS A 566 -18.71 18.66 -18.89
C HIS A 566 -17.29 18.90 -19.39
N PHE A 567 -16.79 18.01 -20.26
CA PHE A 567 -15.48 18.19 -20.88
C PHE A 567 -15.40 19.50 -21.67
N LEU A 568 -16.41 19.81 -22.48
CA LEU A 568 -16.43 21.05 -23.28
C LEU A 568 -16.40 22.31 -22.40
N TYR A 569 -17.19 22.32 -21.30
CA TYR A 569 -17.16 23.44 -20.36
C TYR A 569 -15.80 23.61 -19.65
N ILE A 570 -15.14 22.52 -19.31
CA ILE A 570 -13.82 22.56 -18.70
C ILE A 570 -12.77 23.04 -19.73
N ALA A 571 -12.82 22.53 -20.95
CA ALA A 571 -11.91 22.95 -22.02
C ALA A 571 -12.06 24.44 -22.34
N GLU A 572 -13.29 24.95 -22.37
CA GLU A 572 -13.58 26.40 -22.53
C GLU A 572 -12.99 27.20 -21.36
N ALA A 573 -13.14 26.70 -20.12
CA ALA A 573 -12.61 27.37 -18.93
C ALA A 573 -11.08 27.48 -18.95
N MET A 574 -10.38 26.47 -19.46
CA MET A 574 -8.91 26.48 -19.56
C MET A 574 -8.35 27.48 -20.59
N THR A 575 -9.14 27.78 -21.61
CA THR A 575 -8.72 28.66 -22.75
C THR A 575 -9.37 30.02 -22.72
N ASN A 576 -10.34 30.26 -21.83
CA ASN A 576 -11.06 31.54 -21.77
C ASN A 576 -11.62 31.76 -20.36
N VAL A 577 -10.75 32.07 -19.41
CA VAL A 577 -11.14 32.24 -18.00
C VAL A 577 -12.07 33.45 -17.84
N GLY A 578 -13.36 33.20 -18.04
CA GLY A 578 -14.45 34.08 -17.61
C GLY A 578 -14.50 35.49 -18.24
N ASN A 579 -14.14 35.70 -19.50
CA ASN A 579 -14.08 37.00 -20.15
C ASN A 579 -13.10 38.02 -19.53
N THR A 580 -12.12 37.55 -18.73
CA THR A 580 -11.18 38.42 -18.01
C THR A 580 -9.81 38.52 -18.65
N ALA A 581 -9.59 38.10 -19.88
CA ALA A 581 -8.31 38.12 -20.59
C ALA A 581 -7.16 37.33 -19.93
N LEU A 582 -7.48 36.38 -19.06
CA LEU A 582 -6.54 35.46 -18.41
C LEU A 582 -6.89 34.03 -18.77
N ASP A 583 -6.03 33.50 -19.62
CA ASP A 583 -6.01 32.08 -19.94
C ASP A 583 -4.99 31.39 -19.05
N LEU A 584 -5.20 30.13 -18.72
CA LEU A 584 -4.13 29.31 -18.13
C LEU A 584 -3.05 28.96 -19.17
N TRP A 585 -3.36 29.22 -20.43
CA TRP A 585 -2.44 29.09 -21.57
C TRP A 585 -1.68 30.38 -21.80
N ASP A 586 -0.38 30.29 -21.95
CA ASP A 586 0.49 31.42 -22.35
C ASP A 586 0.88 31.29 -23.82
N ASP A 587 0.45 32.28 -24.65
CA ASP A 587 0.67 32.23 -26.08
C ASP A 587 2.15 32.44 -26.48
N GLU A 588 2.95 33.11 -25.64
CA GLU A 588 4.36 33.35 -25.90
C GLU A 588 5.19 32.08 -25.63
N ASP A 589 4.90 31.43 -24.53
CA ASP A 589 5.61 30.22 -24.08
C ASP A 589 5.03 28.92 -24.69
N GLU A 590 3.83 28.99 -25.29
CA GLU A 590 3.06 27.84 -25.77
C GLU A 590 2.92 26.76 -24.69
N PHE A 591 2.51 27.18 -23.46
CA PHE A 591 2.51 26.33 -22.30
C PHE A 591 1.38 26.68 -21.31
N TYR A 592 0.88 25.71 -20.55
CA TYR A 592 -0.08 25.95 -19.48
C TYR A 592 0.63 26.26 -18.16
N TYR A 593 0.08 27.21 -17.40
CA TYR A 593 0.56 27.61 -16.09
C TYR A 593 -0.58 27.72 -15.09
N ASP A 594 -0.25 27.55 -13.81
CA ASP A 594 -1.17 27.94 -12.73
C ASP A 594 -1.29 29.48 -12.70
N ALA A 595 -2.47 29.98 -12.34
CA ALA A 595 -2.70 31.41 -12.17
C ALA A 595 -2.87 31.77 -10.70
N LEU A 596 -2.11 32.75 -10.24
CA LEU A 596 -2.21 33.33 -8.92
C LEU A 596 -3.21 34.47 -8.91
N ASN A 597 -4.22 34.38 -8.07
CA ASN A 597 -5.17 35.44 -7.79
C ASN A 597 -4.85 36.11 -6.45
N THR A 598 -4.53 37.41 -6.47
CA THR A 598 -4.19 38.16 -5.27
C THR A 598 -5.43 38.79 -4.64
N PRO A 599 -5.43 39.14 -3.32
CA PRO A 599 -6.60 39.72 -2.64
C PRO A 599 -7.02 41.09 -3.16
N ASP A 600 -6.11 41.82 -3.80
CA ASP A 600 -6.34 43.14 -4.43
C ASP A 600 -6.91 43.04 -5.83
N GLY A 601 -7.17 41.81 -6.32
CA GLY A 601 -7.75 41.54 -7.64
C GLY A 601 -6.70 41.45 -8.76
N GLY A 602 -5.41 41.34 -8.41
CA GLY A 602 -4.34 41.05 -9.37
C GLY A 602 -4.38 39.59 -9.81
N HIS A 603 -3.95 39.33 -11.02
CA HIS A 603 -3.81 37.99 -11.60
C HIS A 603 -2.43 37.86 -12.23
N GLU A 604 -1.76 36.72 -11.99
CA GLU A 604 -0.43 36.47 -12.53
C GLU A 604 -0.25 35.00 -12.88
N LEU A 605 0.24 34.67 -14.08
CA LEU A 605 0.64 33.32 -14.44
C LEU A 605 1.96 32.97 -13.72
N LEU A 606 1.97 31.88 -13.03
CA LEU A 606 3.17 31.33 -12.40
C LEU A 606 3.98 30.57 -13.44
N LYS A 607 4.86 31.29 -14.15
CA LYS A 607 5.63 30.74 -15.27
C LYS A 607 6.75 29.78 -14.84
N VAL A 608 6.36 28.68 -14.19
CA VAL A 608 7.23 27.57 -13.79
C VAL A 608 6.98 26.38 -14.72
N ARG A 609 7.91 26.11 -15.62
CA ARG A 609 7.80 24.99 -16.58
C ARG A 609 8.01 23.67 -15.90
N THR A 610 6.94 23.02 -15.48
CA THR A 610 6.90 21.74 -14.78
C THR A 610 5.90 20.78 -15.43
N MET A 611 5.74 19.59 -14.84
CA MET A 611 4.71 18.62 -15.24
C MET A 611 3.29 19.18 -15.21
N VAL A 612 3.00 20.18 -14.36
CA VAL A 612 1.68 20.83 -14.26
C VAL A 612 1.16 21.26 -15.63
N GLY A 613 2.00 21.96 -16.39
CA GLY A 613 1.63 22.45 -17.71
C GLY A 613 1.56 21.40 -18.82
N LEU A 614 1.98 20.16 -18.55
CA LEU A 614 1.86 19.02 -19.49
C LEU A 614 0.61 18.18 -19.25
N ILE A 615 0.03 18.22 -18.05
CA ILE A 615 -1.15 17.43 -17.68
C ILE A 615 -2.35 17.70 -18.63
N PRO A 616 -2.61 18.92 -19.13
CA PRO A 616 -3.68 19.15 -20.12
C PRO A 616 -3.61 18.26 -21.35
N LEU A 617 -2.44 17.78 -21.73
CA LEU A 617 -2.27 16.86 -22.86
C LEU A 617 -2.87 15.46 -22.58
N PHE A 618 -3.16 15.12 -21.33
CA PHE A 618 -3.78 13.84 -20.96
C PHE A 618 -5.30 13.85 -21.16
N ALA A 619 -5.90 15.03 -21.29
CA ALA A 619 -7.34 15.18 -21.51
C ALA A 619 -7.68 14.95 -23.00
N TYR A 620 -7.41 13.74 -23.49
CA TYR A 620 -7.80 13.33 -24.84
C TYR A 620 -8.39 11.90 -24.82
N GLU A 621 -9.24 11.59 -25.79
CA GLU A 621 -9.80 10.24 -26.00
C GLU A 621 -9.90 9.96 -27.50
N LEU A 622 -9.56 8.74 -27.88
CA LEU A 622 -9.67 8.28 -29.26
C LEU A 622 -11.05 7.66 -29.48
N ALA A 623 -11.79 8.18 -30.44
CA ALA A 623 -12.97 7.52 -30.95
C ALA A 623 -12.53 6.43 -31.94
N ASP A 624 -12.80 5.15 -31.60
CA ASP A 624 -12.61 4.07 -32.57
C ASP A 624 -13.55 4.28 -33.76
N ASP A 625 -13.09 3.91 -34.99
CA ASP A 625 -13.87 3.90 -36.22
C ASP A 625 -15.01 2.85 -36.22
N ALA A 626 -15.50 2.44 -35.05
CA ALA A 626 -16.71 1.63 -34.97
C ALA A 626 -17.85 2.41 -35.66
N PRO A 627 -18.70 1.78 -36.48
CA PRO A 627 -19.77 2.47 -37.16
C PRO A 627 -20.59 3.25 -36.12
N PRO A 628 -20.86 4.53 -36.36
CA PRO A 628 -21.48 5.37 -35.34
C PRO A 628 -22.77 4.69 -34.91
N ALA A 629 -22.82 4.24 -33.64
CA ALA A 629 -24.10 4.12 -32.98
C ALA A 629 -24.74 5.49 -33.26
N SER A 630 -25.87 5.51 -33.89
CA SER A 630 -26.50 6.66 -34.57
C SER A 630 -26.71 7.91 -33.70
N GLY A 631 -26.21 7.91 -32.47
CA GLY A 631 -26.19 9.00 -31.52
C GLY A 631 -24.93 9.89 -31.54
N PHE A 632 -23.71 9.34 -31.76
CA PHE A 632 -22.49 10.14 -31.56
C PHE A 632 -22.25 11.16 -32.69
N ALA A 633 -22.55 10.81 -33.94
CA ALA A 633 -22.53 11.76 -35.05
C ALA A 633 -23.58 12.87 -34.89
N GLY A 634 -24.67 12.59 -34.20
CA GLY A 634 -25.70 13.58 -33.84
C GLY A 634 -25.26 14.58 -32.76
N ILE A 635 -24.49 14.12 -31.78
CA ILE A 635 -24.06 14.92 -30.62
C ILE A 635 -22.94 15.90 -31.02
N ALA A 636 -21.92 15.46 -31.73
CA ALA A 636 -20.82 16.30 -32.19
C ALA A 636 -21.30 17.37 -33.20
N LEU A 637 -22.31 17.07 -34.02
CA LEU A 637 -22.91 18.00 -34.97
C LEU A 637 -24.01 18.88 -34.38
N ALA A 638 -24.73 18.43 -33.36
CA ALA A 638 -25.77 19.23 -32.71
C ALA A 638 -25.18 20.31 -31.79
N GLY A 639 -24.11 20.03 -31.06
CA GLY A 639 -23.38 21.01 -30.23
C GLY A 639 -22.75 22.09 -31.06
N ALA A 640 -22.13 21.75 -32.19
CA ALA A 640 -21.50 22.71 -33.10
C ALA A 640 -22.50 23.53 -33.95
N ARG A 641 -23.74 23.07 -34.13
CA ARG A 641 -24.77 23.72 -34.95
C ARG A 641 -25.78 24.56 -34.19
N GLN A 642 -25.88 24.42 -32.90
CA GLN A 642 -26.82 25.20 -32.09
C GLN A 642 -26.03 26.09 -31.15
N GLY A 643 -25.68 27.27 -31.57
CA GLY A 643 -25.27 28.36 -30.69
C GLY A 643 -26.37 28.71 -29.65
N ARG A 644 -26.75 27.71 -28.85
CA ARG A 644 -27.79 27.78 -27.83
C ARG A 644 -27.26 27.39 -26.49
N TYR A 645 -26.27 28.11 -25.98
CA TYR A 645 -26.18 28.23 -24.54
C TYR A 645 -26.12 29.71 -24.23
N PRO A 646 -27.13 30.27 -23.55
CA PRO A 646 -26.99 31.59 -23.00
C PRO A 646 -25.83 31.57 -21.99
N PRO A 647 -25.06 32.68 -21.87
CA PRO A 647 -24.05 32.78 -20.83
C PRO A 647 -24.69 32.43 -19.49
N ALA A 648 -24.02 31.63 -18.68
CA ALA A 648 -24.49 31.21 -17.35
C ALA A 648 -24.93 32.47 -16.58
N GLN A 649 -26.20 32.57 -16.25
CA GLN A 649 -26.66 33.59 -15.32
C GLN A 649 -25.99 33.31 -13.98
N PRO A 650 -25.36 34.32 -13.33
CA PRO A 650 -24.80 34.11 -12.01
C PRO A 650 -25.89 33.63 -11.05
N ALA A 651 -25.67 32.46 -10.45
CA ALA A 651 -26.59 31.92 -9.45
C ALA A 651 -26.74 32.93 -8.34
N ALA A 652 -27.99 33.29 -8.02
CA ALA A 652 -28.29 34.18 -6.90
C ALA A 652 -27.70 33.57 -5.62
N ARG A 653 -26.82 34.29 -4.97
CA ARG A 653 -26.20 33.88 -3.69
C ARG A 653 -27.29 33.62 -2.67
N PRO A 654 -27.27 32.52 -1.93
CA PRO A 654 -27.98 32.46 -0.67
C PRO A 654 -27.40 33.51 0.28
N PRO A 655 -28.22 34.16 1.14
CA PRO A 655 -27.70 35.19 2.05
C PRO A 655 -26.68 34.58 3.00
N HIS A 656 -25.50 35.18 3.05
CA HIS A 656 -24.48 34.86 4.05
C HIS A 656 -25.05 35.07 5.45
N GLU A 657 -25.24 34.01 6.23
CA GLU A 657 -25.34 34.13 7.66
C GLU A 657 -23.97 34.58 8.18
N ALA A 658 -23.92 35.75 8.77
CA ALA A 658 -22.75 36.28 9.43
C ALA A 658 -22.36 35.35 10.59
N PRO A 659 -21.08 35.06 10.83
CA PRO A 659 -20.67 34.28 11.99
C PRO A 659 -21.07 35.01 13.27
N ALA A 660 -21.78 34.31 14.16
CA ALA A 660 -22.15 34.82 15.47
C ALA A 660 -20.87 35.21 16.25
N SER A 661 -20.77 36.46 16.63
CA SER A 661 -19.73 36.97 17.49
C SER A 661 -19.77 36.24 18.85
N GLN A 662 -18.81 35.36 19.10
CA GLN A 662 -18.59 34.86 20.47
C GLN A 662 -18.05 35.97 21.33
N ASN A 663 -18.88 36.51 22.21
CA ASN A 663 -18.42 37.30 23.32
C ASN A 663 -17.63 36.41 24.29
N VAL A 664 -16.36 36.75 24.46
CA VAL A 664 -15.52 36.25 25.54
C VAL A 664 -15.93 37.04 26.80
N GLY A 665 -16.39 36.33 27.82
CA GLY A 665 -16.54 36.76 29.18
C GLY A 665 -16.00 35.65 30.07
#